data_dc1d7bcf1c0ffef387baf7f7f0816977
#
_entry.id   dc1d7bcf1c0ffef387baf7f7f0816977
#
_cell.length_a   1.000
_cell.length_b   1.000
_cell.length_c   1.000
_cell.angle_alpha   90.00
_cell.angle_beta   90.00
_cell.angle_gamma   90.00
#
_symmetry.space_group_name_H-M   'P 1'
#
loop_
_entity.id
_entity.type
_entity.pdbx_description
1 polymer ?
#
loop_
_entity_poly.entity_id
_entity_poly.type
_entity_poly.pdbx_seq_one_letter_code
_entity_poly.pdbx_strand_id
1 'polypeptide(L)'
;VKEVKIAFMLKIEQRIYDIDRVICGNLDMMESSNVSRDLISQNLLAQSRNLVEHIAVRAYGQGQEIPLNRETVPIAMAYLKKNNKYLFLRKFHSFLQESKSHYTPDNEGAERLMLKYYQYFVMIKTFVKQEYDMNLLNNLNKFPINTDKTVAEFYEKIAERLKVNRPSIDYNRNERMYVHKVIPFIVDGMPYFEMVLTPAFDSTSKFDRFIVYSKNMVPKHYAIKAAIFYDDIEVDGKKMPVNIMTEYSVSIRPCEFNNFASLFGIKIKMQAASAEYIGMMNYLTNSGSSLLDLVLLSDKDYAICMRKMFGHSHAKHFEPVLNEARKLILSDQPGSNIIRYLLHIMNNKVLKLQRQNDNNKLLSGLRLKWGCIPFDKMPFATSLIQHNPEATELFESIDAEGREHELMARYIQGNMSTNSRLYTPIKEVEKFTENVDSQMDVFNDSIYYKHEGRRLAKFGQNIYVKEALDNTHCIMDELFHKSQNGLQGYADAITVWMEERQNVDSDEKKEILQKLFEKTHVAVIYGAAGTGKTYLINHVSQFMDSHSKLFLANTNPAVENLRRKVMAQNCDFMTIRKYIMSKNVPVDVDILIMDECSMVSNADMAEVLQKVNCKILLLVGDTYQIESITFGNWFSMVKYFIPRYAWHELKTPYRTKDEDLLTLWEKVRELHEDLTEHIVANRYASNLDQSVFDKKSEDEIILCLNYDGLYGINNINRFLQQNNPNSEIRWGLWTYKVGDPILFNESERFIPLLYNNLKGTIVGIEKESEEKIWFILEIDKVLTELDIMNYDIELLDPITPGKSVIKFYVLKKKNSDNDETDFSGDTDVPFQIAYAVSIHKAQGLEYDSVKVIITEEIDSMITHNIFYTAITRSKRDLTIYWSPETQQKVISNFQIADAKGDATVFAAQTHMKMRKIKN
;
A
#
# COMPACT_ATOMS: atom_id res chain seq x y z
N VAL A 1 -17.00 11.04 56.55
CA VAL A 1 -15.87 10.38 55.87
C VAL A 1 -15.86 10.69 54.36
N LYS A 2 -16.97 11.18 53.78
CA LYS A 2 -17.03 11.57 52.34
C LYS A 2 -16.56 13.01 52.05
N GLU A 3 -16.52 13.90 53.05
CA GLU A 3 -16.12 15.31 52.84
C GLU A 3 -14.62 15.60 52.92
N VAL A 4 -13.80 14.67 53.44
CA VAL A 4 -12.36 14.87 53.61
C VAL A 4 -11.55 14.53 52.36
N LYS A 5 -12.12 13.81 51.35
CA LYS A 5 -11.39 13.44 50.11
C LYS A 5 -11.36 14.55 49.05
N ILE A 6 -12.16 15.59 49.16
CA ILE A 6 -12.23 16.69 48.19
C ILE A 6 -11.09 17.72 48.35
N ALA A 7 -10.40 17.72 49.47
CA ALA A 7 -9.45 18.77 49.82
C ALA A 7 -8.02 18.62 49.26
N PHE A 8 -7.70 17.57 48.48
CA PHE A 8 -6.34 17.34 47.95
C PHE A 8 -6.28 16.89 46.49
N MET A 9 -7.18 17.42 45.67
CA MET A 9 -7.06 17.18 44.21
C MET A 9 -5.97 18.08 43.64
N LEU A 10 -4.99 17.48 42.92
CA LEU A 10 -3.93 18.26 42.27
C LEU A 10 -4.52 19.11 41.14
N LYS A 11 -3.97 20.30 40.88
CA LYS A 11 -4.40 21.16 39.76
C LYS A 11 -4.29 20.45 38.40
N ILE A 12 -3.29 19.59 38.25
CA ILE A 12 -3.14 18.76 37.02
C ILE A 12 -4.31 17.77 36.87
N GLU A 13 -4.81 17.17 37.96
CA GLU A 13 -5.95 16.26 37.92
C GLU A 13 -7.24 17.00 37.55
N GLN A 14 -7.41 18.23 38.08
CA GLN A 14 -8.53 19.08 37.67
C GLN A 14 -8.53 19.38 36.17
N ARG A 15 -7.37 19.70 35.62
CA ARG A 15 -7.22 19.93 34.17
C ARG A 15 -7.51 18.66 33.36
N ILE A 16 -7.11 17.49 33.83
CA ILE A 16 -7.45 16.21 33.18
C ILE A 16 -8.97 16.02 33.13
N TYR A 17 -9.69 16.32 34.24
CA TYR A 17 -11.16 16.30 34.25
C TYR A 17 -11.78 17.34 33.33
N ASP A 18 -11.18 18.52 33.17
CA ASP A 18 -11.69 19.54 32.27
C ASP A 18 -11.58 19.09 30.80
N ILE A 19 -10.46 18.42 30.42
CA ILE A 19 -10.28 17.82 29.10
C ILE A 19 -11.26 16.66 28.89
N ASP A 20 -11.42 15.81 29.89
CA ASP A 20 -12.38 14.72 29.86
C ASP A 20 -13.80 15.22 29.59
N ARG A 21 -14.20 16.32 30.25
CA ARG A 21 -15.51 16.96 30.05
C ARG A 21 -15.69 17.44 28.60
N VAL A 22 -14.64 17.96 27.97
CA VAL A 22 -14.69 18.36 26.57
C VAL A 22 -14.82 17.14 25.65
N ILE A 23 -14.04 16.08 25.90
CA ILE A 23 -14.13 14.83 25.12
C ILE A 23 -15.52 14.23 25.26
N CYS A 24 -16.03 14.11 26.51
CA CYS A 24 -17.36 13.57 26.79
C CYS A 24 -18.47 14.43 26.17
N GLY A 25 -18.33 15.76 26.19
CA GLY A 25 -19.28 16.67 25.54
C GLY A 25 -19.29 16.52 24.02
N ASN A 26 -18.14 16.31 23.40
CA ASN A 26 -18.07 16.00 21.95
C ASN A 26 -18.77 14.67 21.63
N LEU A 27 -18.60 13.63 22.45
CA LEU A 27 -19.29 12.35 22.27
C LEU A 27 -20.81 12.48 22.45
N ASP A 28 -21.29 13.31 23.38
CA ASP A 28 -22.72 13.58 23.57
C ASP A 28 -23.36 14.33 22.39
N MET A 29 -22.63 15.26 21.79
CA MET A 29 -23.09 15.99 20.58
C MET A 29 -23.23 15.09 19.36
N MET A 30 -22.45 14.05 19.25
CA MET A 30 -22.50 13.09 18.13
C MET A 30 -23.83 12.34 18.05
N GLU A 31 -24.45 12.02 19.19
CA GLU A 31 -25.72 11.32 19.26
C GLU A 31 -26.90 12.22 18.79
N SER A 32 -26.75 13.56 18.90
CA SER A 32 -27.79 14.53 18.69
C SER A 32 -27.73 15.30 17.36
N SER A 33 -26.68 15.22 16.57
CA SER A 33 -26.50 16.03 15.35
C SER A 33 -25.78 15.28 14.24
N ASN A 34 -26.18 15.53 12.98
CA ASN A 34 -25.48 15.12 11.76
C ASN A 34 -24.13 15.87 11.56
N VAL A 35 -23.28 15.92 12.57
CA VAL A 35 -21.96 16.54 12.46
C VAL A 35 -21.05 15.59 11.71
N SER A 36 -20.30 16.08 10.73
CA SER A 36 -19.40 15.23 9.95
C SER A 36 -18.34 14.58 10.85
N ARG A 37 -18.09 13.29 10.65
CA ARG A 37 -17.11 12.52 11.41
C ARG A 37 -15.70 13.10 11.32
N ASP A 38 -15.36 13.75 10.21
CA ASP A 38 -14.05 14.37 10.01
C ASP A 38 -13.81 15.54 10.98
N LEU A 39 -14.83 16.37 11.22
CA LEU A 39 -14.73 17.47 12.17
C LEU A 39 -14.54 16.96 13.60
N ILE A 40 -15.23 15.88 13.93
CA ILE A 40 -15.15 15.23 15.24
C ILE A 40 -13.77 14.57 15.44
N SER A 41 -13.26 13.89 14.42
CA SER A 41 -11.92 13.29 14.43
C SER A 41 -10.85 14.34 14.72
N GLN A 42 -10.92 15.53 14.14
CA GLN A 42 -9.97 16.62 14.40
C GLN A 42 -10.08 17.16 15.85
N ASN A 43 -11.29 17.34 16.36
CA ASN A 43 -11.49 17.78 17.73
C ASN A 43 -11.02 16.74 18.75
N LEU A 44 -11.36 15.47 18.53
CA LEU A 44 -10.89 14.37 19.37
C LEU A 44 -9.36 14.25 19.33
N LEU A 45 -8.73 14.43 18.16
CA LEU A 45 -7.27 14.41 18.01
C LEU A 45 -6.57 15.42 18.95
N ALA A 46 -7.02 16.68 18.93
CA ALA A 46 -6.43 17.72 19.76
C ALA A 46 -6.63 17.45 21.26
N GLN A 47 -7.83 17.04 21.66
CA GLN A 47 -8.14 16.75 23.07
C GLN A 47 -7.48 15.46 23.56
N SER A 48 -7.35 14.44 22.71
CA SER A 48 -6.64 13.20 23.03
C SER A 48 -5.17 13.46 23.31
N ARG A 49 -4.53 14.32 22.50
CA ARG A 49 -3.16 14.72 22.76
C ARG A 49 -3.01 15.45 24.09
N ASN A 50 -3.86 16.45 24.34
CA ASN A 50 -3.88 17.16 25.62
C ASN A 50 -4.05 16.19 26.79
N LEU A 51 -4.97 15.22 26.67
CA LEU A 51 -5.21 14.21 27.70
C LEU A 51 -3.94 13.40 28.00
N VAL A 52 -3.28 12.87 26.97
CA VAL A 52 -2.05 12.08 27.12
C VAL A 52 -0.94 12.91 27.76
N GLU A 53 -0.71 14.14 27.29
CA GLU A 53 0.33 15.03 27.80
C GLU A 53 0.08 15.40 29.28
N HIS A 54 -1.18 15.65 29.69
CA HIS A 54 -1.51 15.93 31.08
C HIS A 54 -1.34 14.70 31.97
N ILE A 55 -1.72 13.51 31.48
CA ILE A 55 -1.49 12.25 32.21
C ILE A 55 0.03 12.01 32.36
N ALA A 56 0.83 12.33 31.33
CA ALA A 56 2.28 12.23 31.40
C ALA A 56 2.87 13.15 32.49
N VAL A 57 2.42 14.41 32.56
CA VAL A 57 2.85 15.35 33.62
C VAL A 57 2.42 14.86 35.00
N ARG A 58 1.22 14.31 35.12
CA ARG A 58 0.75 13.71 36.39
C ARG A 58 1.60 12.51 36.82
N ALA A 59 1.98 11.65 35.84
CA ALA A 59 2.86 10.50 36.08
C ALA A 59 4.28 10.95 36.50
N TYR A 60 4.81 11.95 35.83
CA TYR A 60 6.14 12.52 36.12
C TYR A 60 6.20 13.16 37.51
N GLY A 61 5.12 13.83 37.92
CA GLY A 61 5.02 14.51 39.23
C GLY A 61 4.99 13.58 40.41
N GLN A 62 4.71 12.30 40.24
CA GLN A 62 4.67 11.28 41.33
C GLN A 62 3.88 11.75 42.60
N GLY A 63 2.80 12.47 42.39
CA GLY A 63 1.96 13.02 43.46
C GLY A 63 2.31 14.43 43.88
N GLN A 64 3.33 15.06 43.34
CA GLN A 64 3.65 16.47 43.55
C GLN A 64 3.03 17.36 42.46
N GLU A 65 2.73 18.60 42.81
CA GLU A 65 2.24 19.61 41.88
C GLU A 65 3.39 20.07 40.95
N ILE A 66 3.23 19.86 39.67
CA ILE A 66 4.20 20.34 38.66
C ILE A 66 3.47 21.29 37.69
N PRO A 67 4.04 22.47 37.42
CA PRO A 67 3.44 23.42 36.48
C PRO A 67 3.42 22.84 35.06
N LEU A 68 2.26 22.93 34.41
CA LEU A 68 2.13 22.58 33.02
C LEU A 68 2.57 23.74 32.13
N ASN A 69 3.69 23.60 31.45
CA ASN A 69 4.22 24.57 30.51
C ASN A 69 4.94 23.88 29.35
N ARG A 70 5.41 24.65 28.37
CA ARG A 70 6.12 24.14 27.17
C ARG A 70 7.41 23.38 27.49
N GLU A 71 7.99 23.59 28.66
CA GLU A 71 9.24 22.94 29.11
C GLU A 71 8.97 21.61 29.84
N THR A 72 7.88 21.51 30.59
CA THR A 72 7.58 20.35 31.42
C THR A 72 6.98 19.18 30.64
N VAL A 73 6.22 19.45 29.55
CA VAL A 73 5.61 18.39 28.74
C VAL A 73 6.67 17.50 28.07
N PRO A 74 7.71 18.03 27.39
CA PRO A 74 8.80 17.20 26.82
C PRO A 74 9.51 16.37 27.89
N ILE A 75 9.79 16.95 29.06
CA ILE A 75 10.42 16.24 30.19
C ILE A 75 9.54 15.09 30.68
N ALA A 76 8.24 15.32 30.84
CA ALA A 76 7.29 14.30 31.22
C ALA A 76 7.17 13.18 30.17
N MET A 77 7.15 13.53 28.89
CA MET A 77 7.16 12.54 27.80
C MET A 77 8.47 11.74 27.77
N ALA A 78 9.62 12.38 28.01
CA ALA A 78 10.89 11.70 28.16
C ALA A 78 10.93 10.76 29.37
N TYR A 79 10.24 11.12 30.48
CA TYR A 79 10.07 10.24 31.62
C TYR A 79 9.25 8.99 31.25
N LEU A 80 8.16 9.12 30.49
CA LEU A 80 7.37 7.98 30.03
C LEU A 80 8.23 7.02 29.16
N LYS A 81 9.16 7.55 28.37
CA LYS A 81 10.07 6.73 27.53
C LYS A 81 10.96 5.79 28.35
N LYS A 82 11.24 6.17 29.60
CA LYS A 82 12.13 5.42 30.50
C LYS A 82 11.43 4.38 31.37
N ASN A 83 10.10 4.20 31.20
CA ASN A 83 9.32 3.32 32.07
C ASN A 83 8.25 2.56 31.26
N ASN A 84 8.38 1.23 31.20
CA ASN A 84 7.48 0.34 30.45
C ASN A 84 6.01 0.39 30.90
N LYS A 85 5.72 0.79 32.14
CA LYS A 85 4.35 0.96 32.65
C LYS A 85 3.52 1.91 31.79
N TYR A 86 4.17 2.89 31.16
CA TYR A 86 3.52 3.92 30.33
C TYR A 86 3.68 3.69 28.82
N LEU A 87 4.12 2.50 28.42
CA LEU A 87 4.38 2.18 27.01
C LEU A 87 3.17 2.49 26.09
N PHE A 88 1.95 2.15 26.53
CA PHE A 88 0.74 2.40 25.76
C PHE A 88 0.45 3.90 25.58
N LEU A 89 0.70 4.74 26.60
CA LEU A 89 0.55 6.20 26.50
C LEU A 89 1.54 6.79 25.48
N ARG A 90 2.77 6.30 25.48
CA ARG A 90 3.78 6.70 24.53
C ARG A 90 3.40 6.30 23.09
N LYS A 91 2.95 5.05 22.89
CA LYS A 91 2.46 4.58 21.58
C LYS A 91 1.27 5.41 21.10
N PHE A 92 0.36 5.72 22.00
CA PHE A 92 -0.78 6.58 21.65
C PHE A 92 -0.31 7.99 21.29
N HIS A 93 0.62 8.57 22.05
CA HIS A 93 1.16 9.89 21.72
C HIS A 93 1.87 9.89 20.34
N SER A 94 2.66 8.88 20.02
CA SER A 94 3.28 8.73 18.69
C SER A 94 2.23 8.66 17.58
N PHE A 95 1.18 7.86 17.77
CA PHE A 95 0.04 7.77 16.85
C PHE A 95 -0.70 9.13 16.69
N LEU A 96 -0.87 9.90 17.78
CA LEU A 96 -1.45 11.24 17.72
C LEU A 96 -0.54 12.25 17.02
N GLN A 97 0.79 12.12 17.13
CA GLN A 97 1.74 12.94 16.38
C GLN A 97 1.69 12.64 14.88
N GLU A 98 1.60 11.38 14.49
CA GLU A 98 1.40 10.96 13.11
C GLU A 98 0.13 11.60 12.54
N SER A 99 -1.00 11.47 13.24
CA SER A 99 -2.29 12.02 12.83
C SER A 99 -2.25 13.56 12.74
N LYS A 100 -1.53 14.25 13.64
CA LYS A 100 -1.33 15.71 13.58
C LYS A 100 -0.52 16.13 12.35
N SER A 101 0.40 15.32 11.90
CA SER A 101 1.21 15.59 10.71
C SER A 101 0.44 15.40 9.40
N HIS A 102 -0.89 15.17 9.48
CA HIS A 102 -1.79 14.93 8.35
C HIS A 102 -1.33 13.80 7.42
N TYR A 103 -0.54 12.87 7.95
CA TYR A 103 -0.37 11.60 7.32
C TYR A 103 -1.64 10.80 7.59
N THR A 104 -2.35 10.44 6.55
CA THR A 104 -3.19 9.27 6.66
C THR A 104 -2.24 8.11 6.93
N PRO A 105 -2.42 7.40 8.06
CA PRO A 105 -1.67 6.16 8.28
C PRO A 105 -1.80 5.32 7.01
N ASP A 106 -0.73 4.73 6.58
CA ASP A 106 -0.61 4.05 5.30
C ASP A 106 -1.88 3.25 4.95
N ASN A 107 -2.75 3.83 4.11
CA ASN A 107 -4.01 3.26 3.64
C ASN A 107 -5.07 2.90 4.71
N GLU A 108 -5.13 3.61 5.82
CA GLU A 108 -6.21 3.43 6.81
C GLU A 108 -7.23 4.57 6.71
N GLY A 109 -8.50 4.23 6.43
CA GLY A 109 -9.60 5.19 6.39
C GLY A 109 -9.96 5.78 7.77
N ALA A 110 -10.79 6.83 7.79
CA ALA A 110 -11.20 7.53 9.00
C ALA A 110 -11.82 6.61 10.07
N GLU A 111 -12.54 5.57 9.66
CA GLU A 111 -13.15 4.59 10.58
C GLU A 111 -12.11 3.81 11.38
N ARG A 112 -11.02 3.39 10.76
CA ARG A 112 -9.94 2.67 11.45
C ARG A 112 -9.21 3.55 12.46
N LEU A 113 -9.06 4.83 12.15
CA LEU A 113 -8.55 5.81 13.09
C LEU A 113 -9.46 5.89 14.34
N MET A 114 -10.77 5.94 14.13
CA MET A 114 -11.75 5.99 15.22
C MET A 114 -11.70 4.72 16.10
N LEU A 115 -11.54 3.54 15.51
CA LEU A 115 -11.37 2.29 16.27
C LEU A 115 -10.09 2.30 17.11
N LYS A 116 -8.98 2.86 16.59
CA LYS A 116 -7.74 3.03 17.37
C LYS A 116 -7.89 4.03 18.51
N TYR A 117 -8.57 5.17 18.30
CA TYR A 117 -8.89 6.11 19.38
C TYR A 117 -9.69 5.41 20.49
N TYR A 118 -10.73 4.69 20.12
CA TYR A 118 -11.56 3.95 21.10
C TYR A 118 -10.71 2.96 21.90
N GLN A 119 -9.89 2.16 21.24
CA GLN A 119 -8.97 1.21 21.90
C GLN A 119 -8.10 1.91 22.97
N TYR A 120 -7.45 3.03 22.60
CA TYR A 120 -6.60 3.75 23.53
C TYR A 120 -7.40 4.43 24.65
N PHE A 121 -8.60 4.93 24.39
CA PHE A 121 -9.47 5.47 25.43
C PHE A 121 -9.90 4.41 26.45
N VAL A 122 -10.19 3.19 26.02
CA VAL A 122 -10.45 2.07 26.94
C VAL A 122 -9.23 1.79 27.81
N MET A 123 -8.04 1.80 27.24
CA MET A 123 -6.78 1.60 27.97
C MET A 123 -6.51 2.74 28.97
N ILE A 124 -6.70 4.01 28.57
CA ILE A 124 -6.56 5.19 29.43
C ILE A 124 -7.56 5.12 30.59
N LYS A 125 -8.85 4.89 30.30
CA LYS A 125 -9.92 4.77 31.31
C LYS A 125 -9.54 3.75 32.39
N THR A 126 -9.09 2.58 31.97
CA THR A 126 -8.67 1.50 32.87
C THR A 126 -7.45 1.90 33.68
N PHE A 127 -6.43 2.47 33.03
CA PHE A 127 -5.18 2.88 33.67
C PHE A 127 -5.38 3.98 34.74
N VAL A 128 -6.07 5.07 34.37
CA VAL A 128 -6.25 6.21 35.31
C VAL A 128 -7.16 5.85 36.48
N LYS A 129 -8.10 4.92 36.26
CA LYS A 129 -8.92 4.37 37.36
C LYS A 129 -8.08 3.55 38.32
N GLN A 130 -7.22 2.69 37.84
CA GLN A 130 -6.36 1.81 38.65
C GLN A 130 -5.27 2.58 39.38
N GLU A 131 -4.62 3.55 38.71
CA GLU A 131 -3.45 4.22 39.25
C GLU A 131 -3.74 5.47 40.05
N TYR A 132 -4.79 6.20 39.68
CA TYR A 132 -5.09 7.52 40.26
C TYR A 132 -6.51 7.60 40.87
N ASP A 133 -7.28 6.51 40.83
CA ASP A 133 -8.72 6.45 41.24
C ASP A 133 -9.60 7.50 40.55
N MET A 134 -9.22 7.91 39.32
CA MET A 134 -9.96 8.87 38.52
C MET A 134 -10.96 8.16 37.62
N ASN A 135 -12.19 8.70 37.54
CA ASN A 135 -13.25 8.19 36.66
C ASN A 135 -13.35 9.13 35.44
N LEU A 136 -12.77 8.72 34.30
CA LEU A 136 -12.78 9.45 33.05
C LEU A 136 -13.56 8.66 31.99
N LEU A 137 -13.92 9.33 30.90
CA LEU A 137 -14.52 8.73 29.68
C LEU A 137 -15.79 7.91 30.02
N ASN A 138 -16.70 8.48 30.84
CA ASN A 138 -17.87 7.76 31.32
C ASN A 138 -18.90 7.46 30.24
N ASN A 139 -18.96 8.27 29.18
CA ASN A 139 -19.86 8.09 28.04
C ASN A 139 -19.15 7.52 26.78
N LEU A 140 -18.10 6.73 26.98
CA LEU A 140 -17.38 6.06 25.91
C LEU A 140 -18.27 5.08 25.09
N ASN A 141 -19.37 4.62 25.69
CA ASN A 141 -20.39 3.83 24.97
C ASN A 141 -21.12 4.59 23.86
N LYS A 142 -21.03 5.93 23.83
CA LYS A 142 -21.56 6.79 22.76
C LYS A 142 -20.54 7.07 21.65
N PHE A 143 -19.37 6.46 21.75
CA PHE A 143 -18.36 6.63 20.72
C PHE A 143 -18.87 6.08 19.38
N PRO A 144 -18.78 6.85 18.28
CA PRO A 144 -19.41 6.48 17.01
C PRO A 144 -18.62 5.37 16.32
N ILE A 145 -18.94 4.16 16.66
CA ILE A 145 -18.48 2.96 15.95
C ILE A 145 -19.64 2.56 15.06
N ASN A 146 -19.61 2.95 13.79
CA ASN A 146 -20.55 2.43 12.80
C ASN A 146 -20.06 1.09 12.32
N THR A 147 -20.98 0.14 12.36
CA THR A 147 -20.75 -1.17 11.78
C THR A 147 -22.01 -1.57 11.02
N ASP A 148 -21.86 -1.92 9.75
CA ASP A 148 -22.90 -2.61 9.00
C ASP A 148 -23.38 -3.82 9.81
N LYS A 149 -24.69 -4.12 9.73
CA LYS A 149 -25.32 -5.18 10.54
C LYS A 149 -24.65 -6.55 10.33
N THR A 150 -24.30 -6.88 9.08
CA THR A 150 -23.65 -8.15 8.73
C THR A 150 -22.21 -8.19 9.24
N VAL A 151 -21.51 -7.06 9.17
CA VAL A 151 -20.15 -6.90 9.73
C VAL A 151 -20.18 -7.01 11.25
N ALA A 152 -21.17 -6.41 11.90
CA ALA A 152 -21.35 -6.52 13.35
C ALA A 152 -21.58 -7.98 13.77
N GLU A 153 -22.52 -8.70 13.13
CA GLU A 153 -22.77 -10.12 13.39
C GLU A 153 -21.49 -10.97 13.19
N PHE A 154 -20.75 -10.72 12.12
CA PHE A 154 -19.47 -11.40 11.85
C PHE A 154 -18.49 -11.25 13.02
N TYR A 155 -18.24 -10.02 13.48
CA TYR A 155 -17.33 -9.77 14.58
C TYR A 155 -17.87 -10.26 15.94
N GLU A 156 -19.18 -10.21 16.16
CA GLU A 156 -19.82 -10.80 17.34
C GLU A 156 -19.58 -12.32 17.42
N LYS A 157 -19.79 -13.03 16.29
CA LYS A 157 -19.52 -14.48 16.20
C LYS A 157 -18.05 -14.81 16.45
N ILE A 158 -17.12 -14.00 15.94
CA ILE A 158 -15.70 -14.16 16.21
C ILE A 158 -15.39 -13.92 17.68
N ALA A 159 -15.94 -12.86 18.29
CA ALA A 159 -15.74 -12.56 19.70
C ALA A 159 -16.27 -13.68 20.60
N GLU A 160 -17.43 -14.30 20.26
CA GLU A 160 -17.95 -15.49 20.93
C GLU A 160 -16.92 -16.64 20.92
N ARG A 161 -16.28 -16.89 19.75
CA ARG A 161 -15.24 -17.92 19.61
C ARG A 161 -14.00 -17.60 20.43
N LEU A 162 -13.62 -16.33 20.50
CA LEU A 162 -12.46 -15.86 21.30
C LEU A 162 -12.70 -15.90 22.81
N LYS A 163 -13.95 -15.89 23.26
CA LYS A 163 -14.33 -16.02 24.69
C LYS A 163 -14.21 -17.46 25.18
N VAL A 164 -14.28 -18.47 24.29
CA VAL A 164 -14.24 -19.88 24.66
C VAL A 164 -12.79 -20.32 24.85
N ASN A 165 -12.42 -20.67 26.10
CA ASN A 165 -11.12 -21.29 26.39
C ASN A 165 -11.09 -22.70 25.80
N ARG A 166 -10.50 -22.89 24.63
CA ARG A 166 -10.23 -24.22 24.07
C ARG A 166 -8.80 -24.62 24.37
N PRO A 167 -8.55 -25.91 24.68
CA PRO A 167 -7.18 -26.40 24.76
C PRO A 167 -6.52 -26.21 23.39
N SER A 168 -5.31 -25.66 23.39
CA SER A 168 -4.51 -25.47 22.20
C SER A 168 -4.24 -26.81 21.52
N ILE A 169 -5.00 -27.13 20.47
CA ILE A 169 -4.60 -28.18 19.54
C ILE A 169 -3.53 -27.53 18.67
N ASP A 170 -2.27 -28.00 18.84
CA ASP A 170 -1.08 -27.41 18.20
C ASP A 170 -1.12 -27.50 16.66
N TYR A 171 -1.77 -26.54 16.01
CA TYR A 171 -1.51 -26.28 14.61
C TYR A 171 -0.49 -25.12 14.51
N ASN A 172 0.71 -25.40 14.01
CA ASN A 172 1.81 -24.47 13.69
C ASN A 172 2.51 -23.74 14.86
N ARG A 173 2.53 -24.27 16.07
CA ARG A 173 3.26 -23.69 17.22
C ARG A 173 4.78 -23.51 16.98
N ASN A 174 5.34 -24.16 15.97
CA ASN A 174 6.78 -24.14 15.68
C ASN A 174 7.18 -23.14 14.58
N GLU A 175 6.25 -22.68 13.75
CA GLU A 175 6.56 -21.75 12.66
C GLU A 175 6.52 -20.30 13.15
N ARG A 176 7.50 -19.51 12.72
CA ARG A 176 7.52 -18.07 12.99
C ARG A 176 6.73 -17.33 11.94
N MET A 177 6.05 -16.27 12.37
CA MET A 177 5.21 -15.42 11.53
C MET A 177 5.53 -13.97 11.77
N TYR A 178 5.59 -13.16 10.70
CA TYR A 178 5.60 -11.70 10.80
C TYR A 178 4.17 -11.18 10.92
N VAL A 179 4.00 -10.14 11.75
CA VAL A 179 2.74 -9.42 11.92
C VAL A 179 2.80 -8.16 11.07
N HIS A 180 1.99 -8.10 10.01
CA HIS A 180 1.95 -6.94 9.12
C HIS A 180 0.96 -5.88 9.57
N LYS A 181 -0.19 -6.31 10.08
CA LYS A 181 -1.26 -5.41 10.44
C LYS A 181 -2.00 -5.90 11.67
N VAL A 182 -2.42 -4.99 12.52
CA VAL A 182 -3.26 -5.25 13.70
C VAL A 182 -4.38 -4.22 13.69
N ILE A 183 -5.61 -4.69 13.53
CA ILE A 183 -6.81 -3.87 13.40
C ILE A 183 -7.72 -4.18 14.58
N PRO A 184 -8.03 -3.21 15.44
CA PRO A 184 -9.00 -3.42 16.50
C PRO A 184 -10.42 -3.49 15.93
N PHE A 185 -11.26 -4.35 16.49
CA PHE A 185 -12.70 -4.32 16.33
C PHE A 185 -13.36 -4.41 17.71
N ILE A 186 -14.57 -3.90 17.85
CA ILE A 186 -15.19 -3.69 19.14
C ILE A 186 -16.47 -4.53 19.22
N VAL A 187 -16.56 -5.36 20.25
CA VAL A 187 -17.78 -6.12 20.58
C VAL A 187 -18.08 -5.94 22.06
N ASP A 188 -19.30 -5.55 22.40
CA ASP A 188 -19.73 -5.29 23.80
C ASP A 188 -18.82 -4.28 24.53
N GLY A 189 -18.32 -3.27 23.84
CA GLY A 189 -17.39 -2.28 24.39
C GLY A 189 -15.99 -2.77 24.68
N MET A 190 -15.64 -4.00 24.27
CA MET A 190 -14.32 -4.60 24.43
C MET A 190 -13.58 -4.69 23.09
N PRO A 191 -12.31 -4.28 23.07
CA PRO A 191 -11.50 -4.42 21.87
C PRO A 191 -11.03 -5.88 21.68
N TYR A 192 -11.14 -6.35 20.44
CA TYR A 192 -10.54 -7.57 19.89
C TYR A 192 -9.73 -7.18 18.67
N PHE A 193 -8.94 -8.10 18.09
CA PHE A 193 -7.98 -7.77 17.06
C PHE A 193 -8.06 -8.74 15.89
N GLU A 194 -8.20 -8.17 14.71
CA GLU A 194 -7.94 -8.83 13.44
C GLU A 194 -6.48 -8.57 13.06
N MET A 195 -5.74 -9.62 12.72
CA MET A 195 -4.32 -9.53 12.38
C MET A 195 -4.04 -10.14 11.03
N VAL A 196 -3.14 -9.49 10.30
CA VAL A 196 -2.60 -9.99 9.04
C VAL A 196 -1.20 -10.53 9.29
N LEU A 197 -1.02 -11.83 9.09
CA LEU A 197 0.22 -12.55 9.33
C LEU A 197 0.80 -13.12 8.04
N THR A 198 2.13 -13.34 8.03
CA THR A 198 2.81 -14.17 7.02
C THR A 198 3.84 -15.07 7.68
N PRO A 199 4.20 -16.21 7.06
CA PRO A 199 5.37 -16.97 7.48
C PRO A 199 6.65 -16.10 7.48
N ALA A 200 7.51 -16.24 8.47
CA ALA A 200 8.71 -15.41 8.63
C ALA A 200 9.89 -15.96 7.80
N PHE A 201 9.83 -15.77 6.48
CA PHE A 201 10.90 -16.06 5.51
C PHE A 201 11.31 -14.79 4.76
N ASP A 202 12.51 -14.78 4.18
CA ASP A 202 13.02 -13.64 3.41
C ASP A 202 12.31 -13.48 2.05
N SER A 203 11.80 -14.58 1.49
CA SER A 203 11.11 -14.66 0.19
C SER A 203 9.60 -14.45 0.26
N THR A 204 9.01 -14.18 1.44
CA THR A 204 7.55 -13.99 1.56
C THR A 204 7.07 -12.76 0.80
N SER A 205 5.93 -12.93 0.14
CA SER A 205 5.22 -11.89 -0.61
C SER A 205 3.97 -11.40 0.15
N LYS A 206 3.38 -10.31 -0.33
CA LYS A 206 2.09 -9.84 0.19
C LYS A 206 0.93 -10.83 -0.05
N PHE A 207 1.13 -11.82 -0.90
CA PHE A 207 0.14 -12.87 -1.21
C PHE A 207 0.20 -14.04 -0.25
N ASP A 208 1.29 -14.14 0.54
CA ASP A 208 1.43 -15.10 1.63
C ASP A 208 0.73 -14.62 2.92
N ARG A 209 -0.07 -13.55 2.85
CA ARG A 209 -0.79 -12.97 3.99
C ARG A 209 -2.09 -13.71 4.26
N PHE A 210 -2.37 -13.99 5.53
CA PHE A 210 -3.62 -14.57 5.98
C PHE A 210 -4.13 -13.87 7.24
N ILE A 211 -5.44 -13.97 7.49
CA ILE A 211 -6.10 -13.29 8.59
C ILE A 211 -6.24 -14.23 9.78
N VAL A 212 -6.00 -13.68 10.97
CA VAL A 212 -6.15 -14.35 12.25
C VAL A 212 -6.80 -13.39 13.24
N TYR A 213 -7.69 -13.91 14.08
CA TYR A 213 -8.38 -13.14 15.13
C TYR A 213 -7.83 -13.46 16.51
N SER A 214 -7.67 -12.43 17.36
CA SER A 214 -7.13 -12.56 18.72
C SER A 214 -7.87 -11.68 19.70
N LYS A 215 -7.91 -12.15 20.97
CA LYS A 215 -8.33 -11.35 22.11
C LYS A 215 -7.26 -10.34 22.55
N ASN A 216 -5.99 -10.67 22.32
CA ASN A 216 -4.86 -9.88 22.77
C ASN A 216 -4.22 -9.11 21.61
N MET A 217 -3.82 -7.87 21.88
CA MET A 217 -3.00 -7.11 20.95
C MET A 217 -1.61 -7.73 20.83
N VAL A 218 -1.14 -7.93 19.62
CA VAL A 218 0.17 -8.49 19.29
C VAL A 218 1.06 -7.38 18.72
N PRO A 219 2.28 -7.18 19.24
CA PRO A 219 3.21 -6.21 18.68
C PRO A 219 3.66 -6.57 17.25
N LYS A 220 3.75 -5.60 16.35
CA LYS A 220 4.24 -5.78 14.98
C LYS A 220 5.76 -5.91 14.86
N HIS A 221 6.50 -5.63 15.92
CA HIS A 221 7.95 -5.34 15.86
C HIS A 221 8.81 -6.51 15.44
N TYR A 222 8.39 -7.74 15.75
CA TYR A 222 9.17 -8.96 15.56
C TYR A 222 8.32 -10.11 15.08
N ALA A 223 8.98 -11.14 14.57
CA ALA A 223 8.32 -12.41 14.33
C ALA A 223 7.78 -13.00 15.63
N ILE A 224 6.65 -13.69 15.52
CA ILE A 224 5.98 -14.39 16.62
C ILE A 224 5.83 -15.88 16.30
N LYS A 225 5.69 -16.70 17.33
CA LYS A 225 5.10 -18.03 17.25
C LYS A 225 3.70 -17.96 17.83
N ALA A 226 2.73 -18.55 17.18
CA ALA A 226 1.33 -18.48 17.56
C ALA A 226 0.63 -19.84 17.52
N ALA A 227 -0.25 -20.09 18.48
CA ALA A 227 -1.17 -21.22 18.44
C ALA A 227 -2.45 -20.76 17.73
N ILE A 228 -2.64 -21.27 16.51
CA ILE A 228 -3.77 -20.90 15.63
C ILE A 228 -4.59 -22.17 15.37
N PHE A 229 -5.90 -22.06 15.53
CA PHE A 229 -6.82 -23.11 15.12
C PHE A 229 -7.85 -22.60 14.12
N TYR A 230 -8.36 -23.51 13.30
CA TYR A 230 -9.40 -23.25 12.33
C TYR A 230 -10.76 -23.54 12.95
N ASP A 231 -11.71 -22.63 12.73
CA ASP A 231 -13.10 -22.79 13.15
C ASP A 231 -14.02 -22.28 12.06
N ASP A 232 -15.27 -22.69 12.09
CA ASP A 232 -16.32 -22.16 11.23
C ASP A 232 -17.30 -21.37 12.09
N ILE A 233 -17.63 -20.18 11.60
CA ILE A 233 -18.74 -19.37 12.14
C ILE A 233 -19.87 -19.33 11.14
N GLU A 234 -21.08 -19.09 11.57
CA GLU A 234 -22.22 -18.91 10.73
C GLU A 234 -22.69 -17.45 10.83
N VAL A 235 -22.66 -16.77 9.67
CA VAL A 235 -23.07 -15.37 9.53
C VAL A 235 -24.13 -15.33 8.44
N ASP A 236 -25.28 -14.81 8.76
CA ASP A 236 -26.41 -14.67 7.84
C ASP A 236 -26.72 -15.98 7.07
N GLY A 237 -26.66 -17.13 7.80
CA GLY A 237 -26.93 -18.47 7.26
C GLY A 237 -25.81 -19.09 6.41
N LYS A 238 -24.66 -18.42 6.22
CA LYS A 238 -23.50 -18.97 5.51
C LYS A 238 -22.38 -19.33 6.47
N LYS A 239 -21.79 -20.51 6.28
CA LYS A 239 -20.59 -20.92 7.00
C LYS A 239 -19.37 -20.18 6.48
N MET A 240 -18.59 -19.62 7.38
CA MET A 240 -17.39 -18.85 7.08
C MET A 240 -16.22 -19.38 7.90
N PRO A 241 -15.12 -19.86 7.27
CA PRO A 241 -13.95 -20.34 7.98
C PRO A 241 -13.14 -19.18 8.54
N VAL A 242 -12.76 -19.28 9.81
CA VAL A 242 -11.96 -18.27 10.51
C VAL A 242 -10.76 -18.90 11.21
N ASN A 243 -9.66 -18.13 11.32
CA ASN A 243 -8.49 -18.54 12.09
C ASN A 243 -8.51 -17.82 13.43
N ILE A 244 -8.44 -18.56 14.52
CA ILE A 244 -8.47 -18.04 15.89
C ILE A 244 -7.09 -18.26 16.52
N MET A 245 -6.47 -17.22 17.07
CA MET A 245 -5.24 -17.29 17.82
C MET A 245 -5.53 -17.29 19.30
N THR A 246 -5.10 -18.33 20.01
CA THR A 246 -5.27 -18.46 21.47
C THR A 246 -4.10 -17.88 22.25
N GLU A 247 -2.89 -18.16 21.76
CA GLU A 247 -1.64 -17.78 22.42
C GLU A 247 -0.61 -17.34 21.40
N TYR A 248 0.29 -16.47 21.81
CA TYR A 248 1.47 -16.11 21.04
C TYR A 248 2.70 -15.91 21.92
N SER A 249 3.87 -15.99 21.33
CA SER A 249 5.13 -15.56 21.92
C SER A 249 5.99 -14.85 20.89
N VAL A 250 6.65 -13.76 21.29
CA VAL A 250 7.65 -13.12 20.45
C VAL A 250 8.77 -14.11 20.17
N SER A 251 9.23 -14.19 18.95
CA SER A 251 10.24 -15.14 18.52
C SER A 251 11.07 -14.57 17.36
N ILE A 252 11.99 -13.64 17.67
CA ILE A 252 12.94 -13.09 16.71
C ILE A 252 13.71 -14.24 16.05
N ARG A 253 13.86 -14.21 14.74
CA ARG A 253 14.66 -15.23 14.04
C ARG A 253 16.12 -15.12 14.49
N PRO A 254 16.80 -16.21 14.86
CA PRO A 254 18.21 -16.17 15.25
C PRO A 254 19.11 -15.51 14.22
N CYS A 255 18.86 -15.71 12.92
CA CYS A 255 19.58 -15.07 11.82
C CYS A 255 19.42 -13.53 11.82
N GLU A 256 18.25 -13.00 12.20
CA GLU A 256 18.00 -11.56 12.27
C GLU A 256 18.92 -10.90 13.30
N PHE A 257 18.96 -11.45 14.51
CA PHE A 257 19.81 -10.89 15.55
C PHE A 257 21.30 -11.08 15.25
N ASN A 258 21.70 -12.20 14.61
CA ASN A 258 23.08 -12.41 14.15
C ASN A 258 23.48 -11.36 13.10
N ASN A 259 22.60 -11.07 12.13
CA ASN A 259 22.83 -10.04 11.11
C ASN A 259 22.86 -8.63 11.72
N PHE A 260 21.99 -8.35 12.71
CA PHE A 260 22.01 -7.09 13.44
C PHE A 260 23.35 -6.90 14.20
N ALA A 261 23.80 -7.92 14.93
CA ALA A 261 25.10 -7.88 15.62
C ALA A 261 26.28 -7.61 14.67
N SER A 262 26.20 -8.18 13.47
CA SER A 262 27.24 -7.98 12.45
C SER A 262 27.39 -6.53 11.98
N LEU A 263 26.36 -5.68 12.15
CA LEU A 263 26.44 -4.24 11.85
C LEU A 263 27.50 -3.55 12.74
N PHE A 264 27.68 -4.03 13.98
CA PHE A 264 28.72 -3.55 14.92
C PHE A 264 30.06 -4.29 14.77
N GLY A 265 30.17 -5.21 13.80
CA GLY A 265 31.34 -6.05 13.67
C GLY A 265 31.40 -7.22 14.68
N ILE A 266 30.36 -7.40 15.47
CA ILE A 266 30.27 -8.46 16.49
C ILE A 266 29.77 -9.73 15.81
N LYS A 267 30.54 -10.82 15.95
CA LYS A 267 30.17 -12.13 15.44
C LYS A 267 29.56 -12.97 16.56
N ILE A 268 28.30 -13.32 16.42
CA ILE A 268 27.57 -14.20 17.33
C ILE A 268 26.90 -15.31 16.55
N LYS A 269 26.52 -16.37 17.25
CA LYS A 269 25.73 -17.49 16.72
C LYS A 269 24.60 -17.83 17.70
N MET A 270 23.52 -17.04 17.60
CA MET A 270 22.35 -17.21 18.44
C MET A 270 21.67 -18.53 18.14
N GLN A 271 21.17 -19.20 19.19
CA GLN A 271 20.38 -20.42 19.08
C GLN A 271 19.05 -20.25 19.79
N ALA A 272 17.96 -20.61 19.13
CA ALA A 272 16.60 -20.47 19.64
C ALA A 272 16.35 -21.28 20.93
N ALA A 273 17.09 -22.35 21.15
CA ALA A 273 17.00 -23.20 22.34
C ALA A 273 17.83 -22.69 23.53
N SER A 274 18.63 -21.61 23.37
CA SER A 274 19.47 -21.12 24.48
C SER A 274 18.61 -20.44 25.55
N ALA A 275 18.99 -20.59 26.81
CA ALA A 275 18.32 -19.94 27.95
C ALA A 275 18.31 -18.40 27.80
N GLU A 276 19.38 -17.84 27.25
CA GLU A 276 19.51 -16.41 26.95
C GLU A 276 18.45 -15.95 25.94
N TYR A 277 18.27 -16.69 24.84
CA TYR A 277 17.24 -16.38 23.84
C TYR A 277 15.84 -16.50 24.44
N ILE A 278 15.53 -17.57 25.14
CA ILE A 278 14.23 -17.81 25.77
C ILE A 278 13.90 -16.70 26.79
N GLY A 279 14.88 -16.32 27.64
CA GLY A 279 14.71 -15.22 28.60
C GLY A 279 14.35 -13.88 27.93
N MET A 280 15.03 -13.52 26.86
CA MET A 280 14.73 -12.31 26.08
C MET A 280 13.35 -12.37 25.42
N MET A 281 13.02 -13.48 24.74
CA MET A 281 11.72 -13.63 24.08
C MET A 281 10.56 -13.57 25.09
N ASN A 282 10.69 -14.19 26.24
CA ASN A 282 9.70 -14.09 27.32
C ASN A 282 9.55 -12.67 27.83
N TYR A 283 10.65 -11.92 27.97
CA TYR A 283 10.58 -10.52 28.37
C TYR A 283 9.81 -9.69 27.35
N LEU A 284 10.16 -9.79 26.08
CA LEU A 284 9.48 -9.05 25.00
C LEU A 284 7.99 -9.42 24.89
N THR A 285 7.65 -10.70 25.04
CA THR A 285 6.26 -11.18 25.05
C THR A 285 5.45 -10.58 26.18
N ASN A 286 5.98 -10.65 27.41
CA ASN A 286 5.24 -10.21 28.59
C ASN A 286 5.17 -8.69 28.75
N SER A 287 6.17 -7.95 28.28
CA SER A 287 6.21 -6.48 28.36
C SER A 287 5.51 -5.80 27.18
N GLY A 288 5.38 -6.48 26.03
CA GLY A 288 4.93 -5.88 24.77
C GLY A 288 5.84 -4.78 24.24
N SER A 289 7.08 -4.67 24.79
CA SER A 289 8.10 -3.68 24.40
C SER A 289 8.98 -4.18 23.27
N SER A 290 9.66 -3.26 22.59
CA SER A 290 10.71 -3.55 21.62
C SER A 290 12.09 -3.58 22.27
N LEU A 291 13.11 -4.09 21.55
CA LEU A 291 14.51 -3.97 21.96
C LEU A 291 14.95 -2.50 22.03
N LEU A 292 14.36 -1.64 21.21
CA LEU A 292 14.58 -0.19 21.30
C LEU A 292 14.08 0.34 22.63
N ASP A 293 12.88 -0.05 23.06
CA ASP A 293 12.34 0.37 24.35
C ASP A 293 13.24 -0.05 25.52
N LEU A 294 13.78 -1.27 25.43
CA LEU A 294 14.73 -1.80 26.42
C LEU A 294 16.01 -0.95 26.52
N VAL A 295 16.63 -0.63 25.37
CA VAL A 295 17.89 0.15 25.39
C VAL A 295 17.68 1.63 25.75
N LEU A 296 16.47 2.16 25.65
CA LEU A 296 16.13 3.51 26.05
C LEU A 296 15.81 3.66 27.55
N LEU A 297 15.66 2.57 28.30
CA LEU A 297 15.45 2.63 29.75
C LEU A 297 16.59 3.37 30.47
N SER A 298 16.31 3.85 31.70
CA SER A 298 17.37 4.39 32.58
C SER A 298 18.44 3.32 32.84
N ASP A 299 19.67 3.71 33.18
CA ASP A 299 20.73 2.75 33.47
C ASP A 299 20.37 1.76 34.57
N LYS A 300 19.67 2.27 35.59
CA LYS A 300 19.14 1.45 36.69
C LYS A 300 18.12 0.44 36.21
N ASP A 301 17.13 0.88 35.44
CA ASP A 301 16.04 0.01 34.96
C ASP A 301 16.53 -0.98 33.92
N TYR A 302 17.42 -0.54 33.02
CA TYR A 302 18.09 -1.43 32.06
C TYR A 302 18.84 -2.56 32.79
N ALA A 303 19.66 -2.22 33.80
CA ALA A 303 20.39 -3.22 34.57
C ALA A 303 19.47 -4.17 35.37
N ILE A 304 18.32 -3.67 35.84
CA ILE A 304 17.30 -4.50 36.51
C ILE A 304 16.69 -5.47 35.51
N CYS A 305 16.29 -4.99 34.32
CA CYS A 305 15.69 -5.83 33.29
C CYS A 305 16.69 -6.92 32.82
N MET A 306 17.94 -6.56 32.56
CA MET A 306 18.98 -7.51 32.15
C MET A 306 19.20 -8.61 33.21
N ARG A 307 19.26 -8.24 34.50
CA ARG A 307 19.36 -9.22 35.60
C ARG A 307 18.12 -10.10 35.74
N LYS A 308 16.94 -9.56 35.52
CA LYS A 308 15.69 -10.33 35.57
C LYS A 308 15.59 -11.35 34.45
N MET A 309 16.08 -11.01 33.25
CA MET A 309 16.08 -11.92 32.08
C MET A 309 17.12 -13.01 32.17
N PHE A 310 18.34 -12.68 32.61
CA PHE A 310 19.51 -13.56 32.50
C PHE A 310 20.07 -14.04 33.83
N GLY A 311 19.51 -13.60 34.98
CA GLY A 311 20.01 -13.93 36.29
C GLY A 311 21.40 -13.29 36.57
N HIS A 312 22.29 -14.03 37.21
CA HIS A 312 23.65 -13.60 37.49
C HIS A 312 24.66 -13.98 36.38
N SER A 313 24.21 -14.71 35.35
CA SER A 313 25.05 -15.05 34.19
C SER A 313 25.00 -13.91 33.18
N HIS A 314 26.18 -13.46 32.71
CA HIS A 314 26.25 -12.51 31.61
C HIS A 314 25.66 -13.09 30.32
N ALA A 315 24.80 -12.35 29.65
CA ALA A 315 24.24 -12.73 28.36
C ALA A 315 25.34 -12.58 27.30
N LYS A 316 25.88 -13.71 26.83
CA LYS A 316 27.03 -13.74 25.91
C LYS A 316 26.74 -13.09 24.54
N HIS A 317 25.51 -13.12 24.10
CA HIS A 317 25.11 -12.68 22.76
C HIS A 317 24.32 -11.37 22.77
N PHE A 318 23.28 -11.25 23.62
CA PHE A 318 22.45 -10.05 23.65
C PHE A 318 23.17 -8.85 24.28
N GLU A 319 23.81 -9.03 25.44
CA GLU A 319 24.36 -7.93 26.23
C GLU A 319 25.43 -7.10 25.49
N PRO A 320 26.45 -7.69 24.82
CA PRO A 320 27.45 -6.91 24.08
C PRO A 320 26.84 -6.09 22.95
N VAL A 321 25.87 -6.66 22.22
CA VAL A 321 25.25 -6.01 21.07
C VAL A 321 24.32 -4.87 21.50
N LEU A 322 23.48 -5.11 22.52
CA LEU A 322 22.57 -4.10 23.04
C LEU A 322 23.32 -2.96 23.76
N ASN A 323 24.44 -3.23 24.41
CA ASN A 323 25.26 -2.21 25.05
C ASN A 323 25.89 -1.27 23.99
N GLU A 324 26.43 -1.81 22.89
CA GLU A 324 26.96 -0.98 21.80
C GLU A 324 25.84 -0.18 21.10
N ALA A 325 24.68 -0.79 20.86
CA ALA A 325 23.53 -0.08 20.30
C ALA A 325 23.05 1.02 21.25
N ARG A 326 22.97 0.74 22.56
CA ARG A 326 22.60 1.71 23.59
C ARG A 326 23.56 2.89 23.64
N LYS A 327 24.86 2.62 23.63
CA LYS A 327 25.91 3.65 23.63
C LYS A 327 25.75 4.58 22.42
N LEU A 328 25.60 4.01 21.23
CA LEU A 328 25.40 4.76 19.99
C LEU A 328 24.16 5.65 20.04
N ILE A 329 23.03 5.08 20.47
CA ILE A 329 21.74 5.76 20.51
C ILE A 329 21.72 6.89 21.55
N LEU A 330 22.23 6.66 22.76
CA LEU A 330 22.20 7.66 23.83
C LEU A 330 23.20 8.81 23.60
N SER A 331 24.24 8.59 22.84
CA SER A 331 25.21 9.63 22.45
C SER A 331 24.86 10.31 21.12
N ASP A 332 23.73 9.94 20.50
CA ASP A 332 23.21 10.48 19.24
C ASP A 332 24.28 10.57 18.12
N GLN A 333 25.07 9.51 18.00
CA GLN A 333 26.12 9.43 16.99
C GLN A 333 25.56 9.10 15.60
N PRO A 334 26.23 9.44 14.50
CA PRO A 334 25.84 9.05 13.16
C PRO A 334 25.57 7.54 13.05
N GLY A 335 24.42 7.15 12.49
CA GLY A 335 23.92 5.79 12.45
C GLY A 335 22.87 5.48 13.53
N SER A 336 22.65 6.40 14.48
CA SER A 336 21.70 6.20 15.58
C SER A 336 20.26 6.01 15.09
N ASN A 337 19.82 6.76 14.09
CA ASN A 337 18.46 6.65 13.56
C ASN A 337 18.23 5.30 12.87
N ILE A 338 19.19 4.79 12.13
CA ILE A 338 19.12 3.46 11.51
C ILE A 338 19.07 2.39 12.59
N ILE A 339 19.92 2.47 13.61
CA ILE A 339 19.95 1.47 14.69
C ILE A 339 18.66 1.52 15.52
N ARG A 340 18.10 2.70 15.79
CA ARG A 340 16.77 2.85 16.41
C ARG A 340 15.70 2.12 15.62
N TYR A 341 15.61 2.37 14.31
CA TYR A 341 14.64 1.72 13.45
C TYR A 341 14.81 0.20 13.42
N LEU A 342 16.04 -0.31 13.20
CA LEU A 342 16.32 -1.74 13.10
C LEU A 342 16.17 -2.49 14.44
N LEU A 343 16.31 -1.82 15.60
CA LEU A 343 15.95 -2.40 16.89
C LEU A 343 14.46 -2.42 17.13
N HIS A 344 13.74 -1.44 16.59
CA HIS A 344 12.29 -1.36 16.71
C HIS A 344 11.60 -2.38 15.81
N ILE A 345 12.02 -2.45 14.54
CA ILE A 345 11.52 -3.42 13.54
C ILE A 345 12.68 -4.28 13.07
N MET A 346 12.70 -5.55 13.44
CA MET A 346 13.77 -6.46 13.02
C MET A 346 13.27 -7.41 11.94
N ASN A 347 13.82 -7.26 10.72
CA ASN A 347 13.48 -8.08 9.56
C ASN A 347 14.76 -8.47 8.82
N ASN A 348 14.95 -9.77 8.56
CA ASN A 348 16.19 -10.29 7.99
C ASN A 348 16.51 -9.72 6.60
N LYS A 349 15.51 -9.63 5.74
CA LYS A 349 15.66 -9.08 4.38
C LYS A 349 16.12 -7.62 4.43
N VAL A 350 15.50 -6.82 5.31
CA VAL A 350 15.88 -5.41 5.49
C VAL A 350 17.30 -5.29 6.00
N LEU A 351 17.69 -6.05 7.03
CA LEU A 351 19.04 -6.06 7.60
C LEU A 351 20.11 -6.38 6.55
N LYS A 352 19.90 -7.43 5.75
CA LYS A 352 20.82 -7.85 4.68
C LYS A 352 21.02 -6.77 3.62
N LEU A 353 19.95 -6.10 3.23
CA LEU A 353 20.02 -5.03 2.22
C LEU A 353 20.85 -3.84 2.68
N GLN A 354 20.83 -3.52 3.99
CA GLN A 354 21.59 -2.38 4.54
C GLN A 354 23.07 -2.73 4.82
N ARG A 355 23.39 -4.00 5.07
CA ARG A 355 24.70 -4.46 5.51
C ARG A 355 25.76 -4.42 4.42
N GLN A 356 27.00 -4.09 4.79
CA GLN A 356 28.22 -4.29 4.02
C GLN A 356 29.32 -4.94 4.87
N ASN A 357 30.42 -5.38 4.24
CA ASN A 357 31.54 -6.02 4.95
C ASN A 357 32.45 -4.99 5.64
N ASP A 358 32.63 -3.83 5.03
CA ASP A 358 33.54 -2.80 5.49
C ASP A 358 32.87 -1.82 6.45
N ASN A 359 33.68 -1.20 7.31
CA ASN A 359 33.23 -0.18 8.24
C ASN A 359 32.93 1.14 7.52
N ASN A 360 31.80 1.75 7.79
CA ASN A 360 31.43 3.05 7.29
C ASN A 360 31.81 4.15 8.30
N LYS A 361 32.85 4.89 7.99
CA LYS A 361 33.36 5.96 8.88
C LYS A 361 32.35 7.09 9.11
N LEU A 362 31.47 7.37 8.16
CA LEU A 362 30.42 8.39 8.27
C LEU A 362 29.20 7.92 9.10
N LEU A 363 29.14 6.65 9.43
CA LEU A 363 28.12 6.05 10.30
C LEU A 363 28.78 5.38 11.50
N SER A 364 29.67 6.09 12.19
CA SER A 364 30.35 5.67 13.42
C SER A 364 31.06 4.31 13.33
N GLY A 365 31.54 3.94 12.14
CA GLY A 365 32.21 2.67 11.90
C GLY A 365 31.28 1.47 11.81
N LEU A 366 29.95 1.65 11.79
CA LEU A 366 28.98 0.57 11.54
C LEU A 366 29.19 -0.03 10.14
N ARG A 367 28.88 -1.32 9.99
CA ARG A 367 28.95 -2.03 8.72
C ARG A 367 27.68 -1.83 7.88
N LEU A 368 27.37 -0.58 7.60
CA LEU A 368 26.22 -0.13 6.84
C LEU A 368 26.66 0.46 5.50
N LYS A 369 25.91 0.15 4.44
CA LYS A 369 26.15 0.70 3.09
C LYS A 369 26.05 2.22 3.10
N TRP A 370 26.79 2.87 2.20
CA TRP A 370 26.77 4.32 2.02
C TRP A 370 25.38 4.87 1.69
N GLY A 371 24.54 4.08 1.00
CA GLY A 371 23.15 4.42 0.69
C GLY A 371 22.24 4.57 1.92
N CYS A 372 22.69 4.20 3.13
CA CYS A 372 21.95 4.39 4.38
C CYS A 372 22.11 5.79 4.98
N ILE A 373 23.13 6.57 4.55
CA ILE A 373 23.42 7.90 5.10
C ILE A 373 22.24 8.86 4.96
N PRO A 374 21.55 8.96 3.80
CA PRO A 374 20.40 9.85 3.67
C PRO A 374 19.30 9.56 4.69
N PHE A 375 19.00 8.28 4.92
CA PHE A 375 18.01 7.90 5.94
C PHE A 375 18.45 8.27 7.36
N ASP A 376 19.71 8.04 7.71
CA ASP A 376 20.20 8.40 9.04
C ASP A 376 20.10 9.90 9.32
N LYS A 377 20.34 10.73 8.30
CA LYS A 377 20.22 12.19 8.43
C LYS A 377 18.77 12.67 8.47
N MET A 378 17.92 12.14 7.59
CA MET A 378 16.53 12.58 7.39
C MET A 378 15.59 11.38 7.28
N PRO A 379 15.31 10.65 8.37
CA PRO A 379 14.52 9.41 8.33
C PRO A 379 13.08 9.61 7.88
N PHE A 380 12.47 10.76 8.17
CA PHE A 380 11.09 11.03 7.75
C PHE A 380 10.96 11.45 6.28
N ALA A 381 12.03 11.87 5.62
CA ALA A 381 12.04 12.33 4.24
C ALA A 381 12.75 11.38 3.26
N THR A 382 13.35 10.28 3.75
CA THR A 382 14.13 9.33 2.95
C THR A 382 13.80 7.89 3.31
N SER A 383 14.15 6.95 2.44
CA SER A 383 13.96 5.52 2.67
C SER A 383 15.29 4.82 2.89
N LEU A 384 15.26 3.66 3.53
CA LEU A 384 16.34 2.68 3.53
C LEU A 384 16.49 2.04 2.14
N ILE A 385 17.59 1.36 1.89
CA ILE A 385 17.84 0.70 0.61
C ILE A 385 16.78 -0.39 0.38
N GLN A 386 15.99 -0.24 -0.69
CA GLN A 386 14.89 -1.13 -1.06
C GLN A 386 13.88 -1.40 0.07
N HIS A 387 13.76 -0.47 1.02
CA HIS A 387 12.78 -0.54 2.09
C HIS A 387 12.30 0.85 2.45
N ASN A 388 10.99 1.08 2.38
CA ASN A 388 10.35 2.32 2.77
C ASN A 388 9.62 2.10 4.10
N PRO A 389 10.13 2.63 5.24
CA PRO A 389 9.47 2.51 6.53
C PRO A 389 8.09 3.17 6.54
N GLU A 390 7.14 2.51 7.21
CA GLU A 390 5.83 3.10 7.47
C GLU A 390 5.97 4.34 8.38
N ALA A 391 5.08 5.30 8.24
CA ALA A 391 5.12 6.51 9.07
C ALA A 391 4.99 6.17 10.57
N THR A 392 4.08 5.26 10.92
CA THR A 392 3.89 4.76 12.28
C THR A 392 5.18 4.20 12.88
N GLU A 393 5.90 3.37 12.11
CA GLU A 393 7.18 2.77 12.55
C GLU A 393 8.24 3.85 12.84
N LEU A 394 8.28 4.90 12.00
CA LEU A 394 9.20 6.03 12.20
C LEU A 394 8.85 6.83 13.46
N PHE A 395 7.57 7.19 13.65
CA PHE A 395 7.13 7.92 14.85
C PHE A 395 7.28 7.11 16.14
N GLU A 396 7.20 5.78 16.09
CA GLU A 396 7.44 4.90 17.23
C GLU A 396 8.92 4.73 17.56
N SER A 397 9.82 4.83 16.57
CA SER A 397 11.25 4.55 16.73
C SER A 397 12.14 5.79 16.82
N ILE A 398 11.78 6.88 16.15
CA ILE A 398 12.61 8.08 15.99
C ILE A 398 11.82 9.30 16.49
N ASP A 399 12.51 10.20 17.18
CA ASP A 399 11.89 11.42 17.66
C ASP A 399 11.65 12.39 16.51
N ALA A 400 10.41 12.89 16.40
CA ALA A 400 10.01 13.82 15.36
C ALA A 400 10.21 15.29 15.74
N GLU A 401 10.57 15.59 17.01
CA GLU A 401 10.81 16.96 17.49
C GLU A 401 12.02 17.57 16.79
N GLY A 402 11.87 18.78 16.26
CA GLY A 402 12.92 19.48 15.51
C GLY A 402 13.13 18.99 14.08
N ARG A 403 12.21 18.14 13.55
CA ARG A 403 12.24 17.56 12.19
C ARG A 403 11.11 18.06 11.30
N GLU A 404 10.60 19.25 11.57
CA GLU A 404 9.50 19.86 10.85
C GLU A 404 9.80 19.97 9.35
N HIS A 405 11.05 20.24 8.99
CA HIS A 405 11.55 20.28 7.60
C HIS A 405 11.40 18.93 6.87
N GLU A 406 11.65 17.82 7.56
CA GLU A 406 11.48 16.48 6.99
C GLU A 406 10.00 16.13 6.81
N LEU A 407 9.17 16.43 7.82
CA LEU A 407 7.73 16.20 7.78
C LEU A 407 7.06 17.00 6.66
N MET A 408 7.45 18.29 6.52
CA MET A 408 7.00 19.14 5.42
C MET A 408 7.39 18.56 4.06
N ALA A 409 8.65 18.14 3.89
CA ALA A 409 9.13 17.56 2.65
C ALA A 409 8.40 16.24 2.31
N ARG A 410 8.17 15.39 3.31
CA ARG A 410 7.38 14.16 3.12
C ARG A 410 5.95 14.46 2.68
N TYR A 411 5.31 15.47 3.29
CA TYR A 411 3.97 15.90 2.89
C TYR A 411 3.92 16.34 1.42
N ILE A 412 4.88 17.15 0.98
CA ILE A 412 4.98 17.60 -0.41
C ILE A 412 5.17 16.42 -1.36
N GLN A 413 6.04 15.47 -1.01
CA GLN A 413 6.24 14.24 -1.77
C GLN A 413 4.99 13.35 -1.80
N GLY A 414 4.29 13.22 -0.68
CA GLY A 414 3.01 12.53 -0.58
C GLY A 414 1.95 13.16 -1.48
N ASN A 415 1.85 14.49 -1.49
CA ASN A 415 0.92 15.24 -2.33
C ASN A 415 1.19 15.01 -3.83
N MET A 416 2.47 14.92 -4.22
CA MET A 416 2.86 14.56 -5.58
C MET A 416 2.43 13.14 -5.95
N SER A 417 2.70 12.15 -5.09
CA SER A 417 2.45 10.74 -5.41
C SER A 417 0.98 10.35 -5.31
N THR A 418 0.25 10.88 -4.31
CA THR A 418 -1.15 10.50 -4.05
C THR A 418 -2.14 11.35 -4.86
N ASN A 419 -1.86 12.65 -5.00
CA ASN A 419 -2.77 13.60 -5.65
C ASN A 419 -2.31 14.00 -7.05
N SER A 420 -1.21 13.42 -7.55
CA SER A 420 -0.60 13.71 -8.87
C SER A 420 -0.37 15.22 -9.12
N ARG A 421 -0.10 16.01 -8.08
CA ARG A 421 0.08 17.47 -8.13
C ARG A 421 1.55 17.84 -8.17
N LEU A 422 1.97 18.54 -9.22
CA LEU A 422 3.34 19.06 -9.34
C LEU A 422 3.63 20.14 -8.29
N TYR A 423 2.64 20.95 -7.95
CA TYR A 423 2.75 22.08 -7.07
C TYR A 423 1.91 21.91 -5.80
N THR A 424 2.53 22.15 -4.64
CA THR A 424 1.85 22.19 -3.35
C THR A 424 1.72 23.64 -2.89
N PRO A 425 0.50 24.18 -2.64
CA PRO A 425 0.31 25.51 -2.09
C PRO A 425 0.99 25.68 -0.73
N ILE A 426 1.64 26.84 -0.50
CA ILE A 426 2.31 27.16 0.77
C ILE A 426 1.37 27.03 1.96
N LYS A 427 0.11 27.46 1.82
CA LYS A 427 -0.93 27.34 2.86
C LYS A 427 -1.11 25.91 3.40
N GLU A 428 -0.89 24.89 2.56
CA GLU A 428 -1.02 23.50 2.96
C GLU A 428 0.15 23.03 3.87
N VAL A 429 1.27 23.70 3.82
CA VAL A 429 2.48 23.37 4.60
C VAL A 429 2.71 24.28 5.81
N GLU A 430 1.99 25.42 5.91
CA GLU A 430 2.04 26.32 7.08
C GLU A 430 1.64 25.62 8.40
N LYS A 431 0.91 24.52 8.32
CA LYS A 431 0.58 23.67 9.47
C LYS A 431 1.79 22.98 10.12
N PHE A 432 2.91 22.83 9.40
CA PHE A 432 4.13 22.21 9.95
C PHE A 432 5.04 23.25 10.62
N THR A 433 5.01 24.48 10.16
CA THR A 433 5.92 25.52 10.62
C THR A 433 5.38 26.92 10.35
N GLU A 434 5.72 27.88 11.23
CA GLU A 434 5.44 29.30 11.02
C GLU A 434 6.39 29.95 9.99
N ASN A 435 7.54 29.34 9.70
CA ASN A 435 8.53 29.84 8.76
C ASN A 435 8.92 28.76 7.73
N VAL A 436 8.11 28.67 6.67
CA VAL A 436 8.27 27.68 5.59
C VAL A 436 9.61 27.84 4.87
N ASP A 437 10.04 29.08 4.59
CA ASP A 437 11.28 29.33 3.85
C ASP A 437 12.52 28.84 4.63
N SER A 438 12.58 29.11 5.94
CA SER A 438 13.66 28.60 6.80
C SER A 438 13.70 27.08 6.84
N GLN A 439 12.54 26.40 6.91
CA GLN A 439 12.49 24.94 6.92
C GLN A 439 12.88 24.34 5.56
N MET A 440 12.54 25.01 4.45
CA MET A 440 13.02 24.61 3.12
C MET A 440 14.54 24.70 3.02
N ASP A 441 15.15 25.77 3.56
CA ASP A 441 16.60 25.93 3.57
C ASP A 441 17.26 24.83 4.39
N VAL A 442 16.78 24.57 5.61
CA VAL A 442 17.28 23.47 6.47
C VAL A 442 17.18 22.12 5.75
N PHE A 443 16.04 21.84 5.11
CA PHE A 443 15.85 20.61 4.34
C PHE A 443 16.86 20.52 3.19
N ASN A 444 16.98 21.58 2.38
CA ASN A 444 17.84 21.63 1.21
C ASN A 444 19.32 21.48 1.57
N ASP A 445 19.77 22.06 2.70
CA ASP A 445 21.15 21.93 3.20
C ASP A 445 21.44 20.54 3.75
N SER A 446 20.42 19.83 4.21
CA SER A 446 20.53 18.47 4.75
C SER A 446 20.54 17.39 3.66
N ILE A 447 20.19 17.72 2.42
CA ILE A 447 20.13 16.77 1.30
C ILE A 447 21.52 16.19 0.99
N TYR A 448 21.55 14.87 0.84
CA TYR A 448 22.75 14.19 0.38
C TYR A 448 23.11 14.62 -1.06
N TYR A 449 24.38 14.93 -1.31
CA TYR A 449 24.85 15.55 -2.56
C TYR A 449 24.46 14.78 -3.85
N LYS A 450 24.22 13.46 -3.77
CA LYS A 450 23.72 12.66 -4.90
C LYS A 450 22.21 12.78 -5.14
N HIS A 451 21.48 13.44 -4.26
CA HIS A 451 20.03 13.58 -4.30
C HIS A 451 19.60 15.04 -4.51
N GLU A 452 20.44 15.85 -5.16
CA GLU A 452 20.14 17.28 -5.41
C GLU A 452 18.79 17.52 -6.12
N GLY A 453 18.33 16.57 -6.95
CA GLY A 453 17.02 16.63 -7.58
C GLY A 453 15.85 16.70 -6.59
N ARG A 454 16.03 16.23 -5.34
CA ARG A 454 15.01 16.27 -4.29
C ARG A 454 14.87 17.63 -3.60
N ARG A 455 15.67 18.64 -3.97
CA ARG A 455 15.55 19.99 -3.44
C ARG A 455 14.15 20.54 -3.62
N LEU A 456 13.66 21.19 -2.58
CA LEU A 456 12.43 21.96 -2.63
C LEU A 456 12.72 23.35 -3.16
N ALA A 457 11.87 23.85 -4.04
CA ALA A 457 11.95 25.19 -4.56
C ALA A 457 10.54 25.82 -4.58
N LYS A 458 10.50 27.16 -4.75
CA LYS A 458 9.29 27.95 -4.62
C LYS A 458 9.05 28.74 -5.91
N PHE A 459 7.80 28.77 -6.36
CA PHE A 459 7.36 29.65 -7.42
C PHE A 459 5.99 30.26 -7.06
N GLY A 460 5.97 31.59 -6.87
CA GLY A 460 4.79 32.30 -6.36
C GLY A 460 4.36 31.77 -4.98
N GLN A 461 3.14 31.27 -4.88
CA GLN A 461 2.57 30.70 -3.66
C GLN A 461 2.62 29.17 -3.62
N ASN A 462 3.49 28.56 -4.42
CA ASN A 462 3.60 27.12 -4.54
C ASN A 462 5.03 26.62 -4.28
N ILE A 463 5.12 25.43 -3.71
CA ILE A 463 6.37 24.69 -3.51
C ILE A 463 6.34 23.45 -4.43
N TYR A 464 7.50 23.09 -4.95
CA TYR A 464 7.67 21.94 -5.82
C TYR A 464 9.02 21.25 -5.57
N VAL A 465 9.13 20.00 -6.01
CA VAL A 465 10.38 19.25 -6.02
C VAL A 465 11.10 19.49 -7.36
N LYS A 466 12.35 19.88 -7.32
CA LYS A 466 13.13 20.27 -8.50
C LYS A 466 13.15 19.19 -9.58
N GLU A 467 13.44 17.95 -9.22
CA GLU A 467 13.48 16.81 -10.16
C GLU A 467 12.13 16.58 -10.87
N ALA A 468 11.03 16.74 -10.14
CA ALA A 468 9.69 16.59 -10.73
C ALA A 468 9.41 17.67 -11.79
N LEU A 469 9.83 18.90 -11.52
CA LEU A 469 9.73 19.99 -12.48
C LEU A 469 10.64 19.74 -13.70
N ASP A 470 11.91 19.36 -13.46
CA ASP A 470 12.89 19.13 -14.51
C ASP A 470 12.44 17.99 -15.46
N ASN A 471 11.93 16.88 -14.90
CA ASN A 471 11.35 15.77 -15.66
C ASN A 471 10.12 16.21 -16.48
N THR A 472 9.22 16.98 -15.86
CA THR A 472 8.05 17.50 -16.56
C THR A 472 8.44 18.43 -17.70
N HIS A 473 9.42 19.30 -17.47
CA HIS A 473 9.94 20.20 -18.50
C HIS A 473 10.57 19.45 -19.68
N CYS A 474 11.42 18.47 -19.37
CA CYS A 474 12.04 17.60 -20.40
C CYS A 474 10.97 16.93 -21.28
N ILE A 475 9.92 16.38 -20.69
CA ILE A 475 8.83 15.74 -21.42
C ILE A 475 8.09 16.74 -22.31
N MET A 476 7.68 17.88 -21.75
CA MET A 476 6.89 18.87 -22.47
C MET A 476 7.69 19.48 -23.64
N ASP A 477 8.97 19.74 -23.44
CA ASP A 477 9.86 20.31 -24.45
C ASP A 477 10.08 19.34 -25.60
N GLU A 478 10.41 18.08 -25.31
CA GLU A 478 10.63 17.04 -26.35
C GLU A 478 9.34 16.79 -27.16
N LEU A 479 8.19 16.66 -26.50
CA LEU A 479 6.92 16.45 -27.19
C LEU A 479 6.49 17.68 -28.00
N PHE A 480 6.78 18.88 -27.51
CA PHE A 480 6.55 20.11 -28.26
C PHE A 480 7.41 20.17 -29.52
N HIS A 481 8.70 19.87 -29.40
CA HIS A 481 9.61 19.87 -30.57
C HIS A 481 9.20 18.84 -31.61
N LYS A 482 8.88 17.61 -31.23
CA LYS A 482 8.38 16.57 -32.16
C LYS A 482 7.02 16.91 -32.77
N SER A 483 6.25 17.79 -32.15
CA SER A 483 4.93 18.22 -32.66
C SER A 483 4.98 19.26 -33.78
N GLN A 484 6.14 19.82 -34.11
CA GLN A 484 6.25 20.94 -35.07
C GLN A 484 6.34 20.50 -36.53
N ASN A 485 6.73 19.25 -36.79
CA ASN A 485 6.95 18.73 -38.15
C ASN A 485 6.21 17.40 -38.33
N GLY A 486 5.63 17.17 -39.51
CA GLY A 486 4.92 15.95 -39.85
C GLY A 486 5.57 15.16 -40.99
N LEU A 487 4.97 14.04 -41.32
CA LEU A 487 5.40 13.19 -42.42
C LEU A 487 4.82 13.66 -43.75
N GLN A 488 5.68 14.03 -44.65
CA GLN A 488 5.27 14.48 -46.00
C GLN A 488 4.57 13.37 -46.77
N GLY A 489 3.39 13.62 -47.36
CA GLY A 489 2.62 12.65 -48.12
C GLY A 489 1.89 11.60 -47.27
N TYR A 490 1.89 11.74 -45.92
CA TYR A 490 1.26 10.77 -44.99
C TYR A 490 -0.24 10.61 -45.26
N ALA A 491 -0.98 11.71 -45.41
CA ALA A 491 -2.43 11.68 -45.56
C ALA A 491 -2.89 10.95 -46.82
N ASP A 492 -2.17 11.16 -47.93
CA ASP A 492 -2.45 10.48 -49.23
C ASP A 492 -2.14 8.98 -49.10
N ALA A 493 -0.95 8.64 -48.58
CA ALA A 493 -0.53 7.25 -48.41
C ALA A 493 -1.45 6.42 -47.51
N ILE A 494 -1.87 6.95 -46.38
CA ILE A 494 -2.78 6.26 -45.45
C ILE A 494 -4.18 6.12 -46.06
N THR A 495 -4.63 7.08 -46.85
CA THR A 495 -5.93 7.01 -47.53
C THR A 495 -5.95 5.87 -48.56
N VAL A 496 -4.93 5.77 -49.41
CA VAL A 496 -4.80 4.65 -50.34
C VAL A 496 -4.73 3.30 -49.58
N TRP A 497 -3.95 3.21 -48.51
CA TRP A 497 -3.82 2.00 -47.71
C TRP A 497 -5.17 1.57 -47.10
N MET A 498 -5.99 2.53 -46.64
CA MET A 498 -7.33 2.23 -46.07
C MET A 498 -8.32 1.75 -47.14
N GLU A 499 -8.24 2.29 -48.36
CA GLU A 499 -9.08 1.87 -49.51
C GLU A 499 -8.78 0.42 -49.92
N GLU A 500 -7.49 0.03 -49.94
CA GLU A 500 -7.06 -1.32 -50.26
C GLU A 500 -7.46 -2.36 -49.25
N ARG A 501 -7.44 -2.04 -47.94
CA ARG A 501 -7.64 -3.01 -46.85
C ARG A 501 -9.05 -3.07 -46.24
N GLN A 502 -9.92 -2.11 -46.47
CA GLN A 502 -11.34 -2.05 -46.02
C GLN A 502 -11.68 -2.56 -44.62
N ASN A 503 -10.69 -2.64 -43.70
CA ASN A 503 -10.84 -3.28 -42.36
C ASN A 503 -10.78 -2.33 -41.19
N VAL A 504 -10.83 -0.99 -41.41
CA VAL A 504 -10.92 -0.03 -40.33
C VAL A 504 -12.36 0.04 -39.85
N ASP A 505 -12.54 -0.30 -38.60
CA ASP A 505 -13.83 -0.62 -37.96
C ASP A 505 -14.74 0.61 -37.67
N SER A 506 -14.27 1.85 -37.84
CA SER A 506 -15.11 3.04 -37.65
C SER A 506 -14.61 4.25 -38.42
N ASP A 507 -15.53 5.14 -38.76
CA ASP A 507 -15.22 6.40 -39.44
C ASP A 507 -14.42 7.34 -38.52
N GLU A 508 -14.67 7.32 -37.21
CA GLU A 508 -13.88 8.06 -36.23
C GLU A 508 -12.38 7.69 -36.31
N LYS A 509 -12.05 6.39 -36.37
CA LYS A 509 -10.69 5.92 -36.50
C LYS A 509 -10.08 6.25 -37.87
N LYS A 510 -10.88 6.19 -38.95
CA LYS A 510 -10.41 6.59 -40.28
C LYS A 510 -9.99 8.06 -40.29
N GLU A 511 -10.82 8.93 -39.73
CA GLU A 511 -10.53 10.36 -39.64
C GLU A 511 -9.27 10.64 -38.80
N ILE A 512 -9.11 9.94 -37.66
CA ILE A 512 -7.91 10.07 -36.84
C ILE A 512 -6.68 9.60 -37.60
N LEU A 513 -6.74 8.40 -38.23
CA LEU A 513 -5.63 7.85 -39.02
C LEU A 513 -5.14 8.79 -40.11
N GLN A 514 -6.04 9.46 -40.85
CA GLN A 514 -5.68 10.43 -41.88
C GLN A 514 -4.88 11.62 -41.34
N LYS A 515 -5.18 12.05 -40.10
CA LYS A 515 -4.59 13.27 -39.52
C LYS A 515 -3.39 12.99 -38.62
N LEU A 516 -3.15 11.73 -38.25
CA LEU A 516 -2.31 11.36 -37.13
C LEU A 516 -0.90 11.93 -37.22
N PHE A 517 -0.21 11.75 -38.36
CA PHE A 517 1.17 12.21 -38.57
C PHE A 517 1.34 13.18 -39.76
N GLU A 518 0.25 13.74 -40.26
CA GLU A 518 0.31 14.71 -41.37
C GLU A 518 1.15 15.95 -41.03
N LYS A 519 0.97 16.46 -39.77
CA LYS A 519 1.58 17.73 -39.34
C LYS A 519 2.49 17.59 -38.13
N THR A 520 2.70 16.37 -37.64
CA THR A 520 3.38 16.09 -36.36
C THR A 520 4.10 14.74 -36.41
N HIS A 521 5.22 14.65 -35.69
CA HIS A 521 5.90 13.36 -35.45
C HIS A 521 5.45 12.75 -34.11
N VAL A 522 4.65 13.44 -33.30
CA VAL A 522 4.08 12.90 -32.06
C VAL A 522 2.55 12.92 -32.13
N ALA A 523 1.95 11.77 -31.88
CA ALA A 523 0.50 11.67 -31.76
C ALA A 523 0.12 11.19 -30.35
N VAL A 524 -0.74 11.94 -29.69
CA VAL A 524 -1.30 11.59 -28.38
C VAL A 524 -2.76 11.20 -28.54
N ILE A 525 -3.10 9.98 -28.16
CA ILE A 525 -4.45 9.43 -28.27
C ILE A 525 -5.05 9.26 -26.86
N TYR A 526 -6.01 10.10 -26.56
CA TYR A 526 -6.88 9.91 -25.42
C TYR A 526 -8.05 9.02 -25.81
N GLY A 527 -8.48 8.14 -24.92
CA GLY A 527 -9.67 7.34 -25.22
C GLY A 527 -10.21 6.66 -23.96
N ALA A 528 -11.52 6.66 -23.82
CA ALA A 528 -12.21 5.98 -22.75
C ALA A 528 -11.96 4.45 -22.78
N ALA A 529 -12.35 3.77 -21.72
CA ALA A 529 -12.30 2.30 -21.68
C ALA A 529 -13.14 1.70 -22.84
N GLY A 530 -12.55 0.73 -23.55
CA GLY A 530 -13.27 0.01 -24.63
C GLY A 530 -13.41 0.74 -25.96
N THR A 531 -12.79 1.92 -26.16
CA THR A 531 -12.87 2.67 -27.43
C THR A 531 -12.00 2.11 -28.56
N GLY A 532 -11.31 1.00 -28.33
CA GLY A 532 -10.50 0.35 -29.37
C GLY A 532 -9.13 0.98 -29.61
N LYS A 533 -8.53 1.58 -28.60
CA LYS A 533 -7.15 2.15 -28.65
C LYS A 533 -6.14 1.18 -29.26
N THR A 534 -6.15 -0.07 -28.80
CA THR A 534 -5.21 -1.10 -29.28
C THR A 534 -5.48 -1.48 -30.76
N TYR A 535 -6.72 -1.38 -31.25
CA TYR A 535 -7.01 -1.56 -32.67
C TYR A 535 -6.44 -0.43 -33.50
N LEU A 536 -6.51 0.83 -33.02
CA LEU A 536 -5.88 1.95 -33.69
C LEU A 536 -4.35 1.77 -33.75
N ILE A 537 -3.74 1.33 -32.65
CA ILE A 537 -2.30 0.97 -32.61
C ILE A 537 -1.99 -0.08 -33.68
N ASN A 538 -2.81 -1.12 -33.81
CA ASN A 538 -2.61 -2.16 -34.82
C ASN A 538 -2.69 -1.62 -36.26
N HIS A 539 -3.66 -0.75 -36.57
CA HIS A 539 -3.77 -0.13 -37.89
C HIS A 539 -2.56 0.72 -38.23
N VAL A 540 -2.07 1.55 -37.33
CA VAL A 540 -0.84 2.34 -37.50
C VAL A 540 0.35 1.42 -37.71
N SER A 541 0.44 0.33 -36.94
CA SER A 541 1.57 -0.61 -37.01
C SER A 541 1.60 -1.38 -38.34
N GLN A 542 0.44 -1.76 -38.88
CA GLN A 542 0.31 -2.42 -40.17
C GLN A 542 0.57 -1.46 -41.34
N PHE A 543 0.10 -0.21 -41.22
CA PHE A 543 0.43 0.80 -42.24
C PHE A 543 1.93 1.04 -42.33
N MET A 544 2.63 1.03 -41.20
CA MET A 544 4.08 1.22 -41.10
C MET A 544 4.83 -0.12 -40.95
N ASP A 545 4.39 -1.17 -41.61
CA ASP A 545 4.88 -2.55 -41.42
C ASP A 545 6.40 -2.71 -41.63
N SER A 546 6.97 -1.99 -42.59
CA SER A 546 8.43 -2.01 -42.92
C SER A 546 9.30 -1.31 -41.86
N HIS A 547 8.73 -0.46 -41.02
CA HIS A 547 9.48 0.33 -40.03
C HIS A 547 9.77 -0.49 -38.78
N SER A 548 10.89 -0.21 -38.12
CA SER A 548 11.20 -0.76 -36.77
C SER A 548 10.31 -0.12 -35.72
N LYS A 549 9.65 -0.95 -34.89
CA LYS A 549 8.66 -0.51 -33.89
C LYS A 549 9.01 -1.04 -32.50
N LEU A 550 9.07 -0.12 -31.52
CA LEU A 550 9.21 -0.45 -30.12
C LEU A 550 7.89 -0.19 -29.40
N PHE A 551 7.32 -1.22 -28.82
CA PHE A 551 6.11 -1.15 -28.02
C PHE A 551 6.45 -1.20 -26.54
N LEU A 552 6.04 -0.17 -25.81
CA LEU A 552 6.21 -0.08 -24.37
C LEU A 552 4.87 0.01 -23.66
N ALA A 553 4.72 -0.68 -22.54
CA ALA A 553 3.61 -0.51 -21.61
C ALA A 553 4.09 -0.70 -20.17
N ASN A 554 3.31 -0.23 -19.21
CA ASN A 554 3.72 -0.28 -17.81
C ASN A 554 3.68 -1.69 -17.19
N THR A 555 2.78 -2.56 -17.69
CA THR A 555 2.55 -3.91 -17.14
C THR A 555 2.74 -5.02 -18.17
N ASN A 556 3.13 -6.20 -17.69
CA ASN A 556 3.24 -7.39 -18.56
C ASN A 556 1.92 -7.76 -19.26
N PRO A 557 0.73 -7.75 -18.59
CA PRO A 557 -0.54 -7.99 -19.29
C PRO A 557 -0.81 -7.01 -20.42
N ALA A 558 -0.47 -5.72 -20.27
CA ALA A 558 -0.62 -4.73 -21.34
C ALA A 558 0.31 -5.03 -22.53
N VAL A 559 1.56 -5.38 -22.24
CA VAL A 559 2.53 -5.81 -23.27
C VAL A 559 2.05 -7.03 -24.04
N GLU A 560 1.55 -8.06 -23.34
CA GLU A 560 1.03 -9.27 -23.97
C GLU A 560 -0.27 -9.02 -24.77
N ASN A 561 -1.12 -8.12 -24.29
CA ASN A 561 -2.31 -7.70 -25.04
C ASN A 561 -1.92 -7.01 -26.36
N LEU A 562 -0.90 -6.14 -26.33
CA LEU A 562 -0.34 -5.53 -27.54
C LEU A 562 0.23 -6.61 -28.49
N ARG A 563 1.06 -7.53 -27.97
CA ARG A 563 1.68 -8.61 -28.76
C ARG A 563 0.65 -9.51 -29.46
N ARG A 564 -0.48 -9.81 -28.79
CA ARG A 564 -1.56 -10.63 -29.39
C ARG A 564 -2.39 -9.89 -30.43
N LYS A 565 -2.56 -8.56 -30.27
CA LYS A 565 -3.45 -7.77 -31.12
C LYS A 565 -2.75 -7.08 -32.28
N VAL A 566 -1.46 -6.83 -32.15
CA VAL A 566 -0.66 -6.17 -33.20
C VAL A 566 -0.19 -7.21 -34.22
N MET A 567 -0.71 -7.10 -35.43
CA MET A 567 -0.43 -8.00 -36.57
C MET A 567 0.53 -7.30 -37.55
N ALA A 568 1.72 -6.89 -37.08
CA ALA A 568 2.72 -6.20 -37.88
C ALA A 568 4.10 -6.82 -37.65
N GLN A 569 5.01 -6.60 -38.63
CA GLN A 569 6.42 -7.06 -38.59
C GLN A 569 7.33 -6.05 -37.89
N ASN A 570 8.57 -6.44 -37.59
CA ASN A 570 9.61 -5.58 -37.00
C ASN A 570 9.16 -4.91 -35.68
N CYS A 571 8.60 -5.70 -34.79
CA CYS A 571 8.04 -5.26 -33.54
C CYS A 571 8.78 -5.82 -32.33
N ASP A 572 9.28 -4.97 -31.44
CA ASP A 572 9.81 -5.30 -30.13
C ASP A 572 8.81 -4.90 -29.04
N PHE A 573 8.52 -5.82 -28.09
CA PHE A 573 7.55 -5.61 -27.01
C PHE A 573 8.20 -5.81 -25.67
N MET A 574 8.11 -4.80 -24.79
CA MET A 574 8.61 -4.91 -23.41
C MET A 574 7.95 -3.94 -22.45
N THR A 575 8.13 -4.17 -21.15
CA THR A 575 7.70 -3.19 -20.14
C THR A 575 8.66 -2.02 -20.08
N ILE A 576 8.13 -0.84 -19.71
CA ILE A 576 8.93 0.39 -19.55
C ILE A 576 10.11 0.15 -18.61
N ARG A 577 9.86 -0.47 -17.44
CA ARG A 577 10.92 -0.77 -16.48
C ARG A 577 12.02 -1.68 -17.05
N LYS A 578 11.64 -2.71 -17.82
CA LYS A 578 12.61 -3.57 -18.52
C LYS A 578 13.43 -2.76 -19.52
N TYR A 579 12.79 -1.88 -20.28
CA TYR A 579 13.45 -1.00 -21.22
C TYR A 579 14.48 -0.10 -20.56
N ILE A 580 14.11 0.58 -19.48
CA ILE A 580 14.96 1.49 -18.71
C ILE A 580 16.17 0.75 -18.14
N MET A 581 15.96 -0.38 -17.46
CA MET A 581 16.98 -1.10 -16.69
C MET A 581 17.95 -1.92 -17.56
N SER A 582 17.54 -2.32 -18.76
CA SER A 582 18.36 -3.19 -19.62
C SER A 582 19.30 -2.39 -20.51
N LYS A 583 20.53 -2.89 -20.66
CA LYS A 583 21.53 -2.29 -21.57
C LYS A 583 21.37 -2.75 -23.01
N ASN A 584 20.87 -3.97 -23.21
CA ASN A 584 20.71 -4.60 -24.53
C ASN A 584 19.27 -4.49 -25.02
N VAL A 585 18.86 -3.27 -25.37
CA VAL A 585 17.52 -2.96 -25.89
C VAL A 585 17.65 -2.08 -27.14
N PRO A 586 16.67 -2.09 -28.04
CA PRO A 586 16.68 -1.18 -29.20
C PRO A 586 16.69 0.28 -28.70
N VAL A 587 17.69 1.03 -29.14
CA VAL A 587 17.78 2.48 -28.83
C VAL A 587 17.33 3.28 -30.06
N ASP A 588 17.77 2.87 -31.28
CA ASP A 588 17.37 3.48 -32.53
C ASP A 588 16.19 2.70 -33.13
N VAL A 589 15.02 3.34 -33.18
CA VAL A 589 13.80 2.78 -33.76
C VAL A 589 13.09 3.84 -34.59
N ASP A 590 12.35 3.41 -35.60
CA ASP A 590 11.59 4.37 -36.41
C ASP A 590 10.39 4.89 -35.60
N ILE A 591 9.73 4.00 -34.84
CA ILE A 591 8.50 4.31 -34.15
C ILE A 591 8.55 3.80 -32.70
N LEU A 592 8.33 4.69 -31.76
CA LEU A 592 7.99 4.33 -30.39
C LEU A 592 6.47 4.40 -30.18
N ILE A 593 5.88 3.30 -29.73
CA ILE A 593 4.48 3.20 -29.38
C ILE A 593 4.35 2.88 -27.90
N MET A 594 3.67 3.73 -27.16
CA MET A 594 3.48 3.53 -25.73
C MET A 594 2.00 3.48 -25.41
N ASP A 595 1.56 2.37 -24.80
CA ASP A 595 0.17 2.17 -24.35
C ASP A 595 0.05 2.33 -22.83
N GLU A 596 -1.16 2.61 -22.36
CA GLU A 596 -1.47 2.90 -20.94
C GLU A 596 -0.62 4.04 -20.35
N CYS A 597 -0.44 5.13 -21.13
CA CYS A 597 0.42 6.26 -20.76
C CYS A 597 0.03 6.97 -19.46
N SER A 598 -1.24 6.89 -19.04
CA SER A 598 -1.71 7.44 -17.75
C SER A 598 -1.03 6.80 -16.53
N MET A 599 -0.54 5.57 -16.68
CA MET A 599 0.18 4.85 -15.63
C MET A 599 1.68 5.11 -15.59
N VAL A 600 2.21 5.91 -16.50
CA VAL A 600 3.66 6.16 -16.62
C VAL A 600 4.05 7.39 -15.83
N SER A 601 5.01 7.25 -14.93
CA SER A 601 5.52 8.37 -14.13
C SER A 601 6.27 9.39 -14.98
N ASN A 602 6.34 10.65 -14.49
CA ASN A 602 7.14 11.69 -15.15
C ASN A 602 8.62 11.28 -15.21
N ALA A 603 9.14 10.63 -14.19
CA ALA A 603 10.53 10.14 -14.16
C ALA A 603 10.78 9.07 -15.24
N ASP A 604 9.92 8.03 -15.29
CA ASP A 604 10.06 6.95 -16.26
C ASP A 604 9.93 7.47 -17.72
N MET A 605 8.96 8.37 -17.94
CA MET A 605 8.76 8.96 -19.27
C MET A 605 9.96 9.80 -19.70
N ALA A 606 10.51 10.63 -18.81
CA ALA A 606 11.70 11.42 -19.09
C ALA A 606 12.91 10.50 -19.41
N GLU A 607 13.10 9.42 -18.65
CA GLU A 607 14.18 8.46 -18.88
C GLU A 607 14.02 7.69 -20.20
N VAL A 608 12.78 7.30 -20.56
CA VAL A 608 12.50 6.67 -21.87
C VAL A 608 12.85 7.62 -23.00
N LEU A 609 12.40 8.89 -22.94
CA LEU A 609 12.66 9.88 -23.98
C LEU A 609 14.15 10.22 -24.13
N GLN A 610 14.92 10.20 -23.02
CA GLN A 610 16.37 10.40 -23.07
C GLN A 610 17.13 9.19 -23.65
N LYS A 611 16.55 7.99 -23.51
CA LYS A 611 17.20 6.74 -23.94
C LYS A 611 16.87 6.34 -25.37
N VAL A 612 15.66 6.60 -25.83
CA VAL A 612 15.20 6.21 -27.18
C VAL A 612 15.50 7.29 -28.20
N ASN A 613 16.03 6.87 -29.34
CA ASN A 613 16.09 7.71 -30.53
C ASN A 613 15.03 7.23 -31.53
N CYS A 614 13.92 7.96 -31.64
CA CYS A 614 12.81 7.61 -32.53
C CYS A 614 12.37 8.80 -33.39
N LYS A 615 11.93 8.49 -34.62
CA LYS A 615 11.38 9.51 -35.54
C LYS A 615 9.94 9.84 -35.17
N ILE A 616 9.15 8.83 -34.89
CA ILE A 616 7.70 8.94 -34.63
C ILE A 616 7.39 8.45 -33.24
N LEU A 617 6.47 9.13 -32.57
CA LEU A 617 6.02 8.80 -31.23
C LEU A 617 4.50 8.70 -31.20
N LEU A 618 3.96 7.55 -30.80
CA LEU A 618 2.53 7.31 -30.59
C LEU A 618 2.28 7.01 -29.11
N LEU A 619 1.60 7.92 -28.43
CA LEU A 619 1.28 7.86 -27.01
C LEU A 619 -0.22 7.65 -26.81
N VAL A 620 -0.60 6.57 -26.15
CA VAL A 620 -2.00 6.14 -26.02
C VAL A 620 -2.36 5.90 -24.55
N GLY A 621 -3.52 6.39 -24.09
CA GLY A 621 -3.94 6.18 -22.72
C GLY A 621 -5.33 6.70 -22.40
N ASP A 622 -5.73 6.55 -21.15
CA ASP A 622 -6.99 7.03 -20.60
C ASP A 622 -6.74 7.82 -19.32
N THR A 623 -6.93 9.13 -19.34
CA THR A 623 -6.65 10.03 -18.21
C THR A 623 -7.63 9.88 -17.04
N TYR A 624 -8.67 9.08 -17.19
CA TYR A 624 -9.68 8.81 -16.15
C TYR A 624 -9.46 7.48 -15.43
N GLN A 625 -8.55 6.62 -15.92
CA GLN A 625 -8.14 5.41 -15.22
C GLN A 625 -7.11 5.72 -14.12
N ILE A 626 -6.80 4.71 -13.30
CA ILE A 626 -5.80 4.80 -12.23
C ILE A 626 -4.48 5.36 -12.80
N GLU A 627 -3.95 6.36 -12.12
CA GLU A 627 -2.70 7.01 -12.46
C GLU A 627 -1.47 6.19 -12.00
N SER A 628 -0.28 6.70 -12.28
CA SER A 628 0.97 6.11 -11.84
C SER A 628 1.07 6.04 -10.30
N ILE A 629 1.68 4.99 -9.76
CA ILE A 629 1.97 4.84 -8.32
C ILE A 629 2.94 5.94 -7.84
N THR A 630 3.85 6.38 -8.69
CA THR A 630 4.72 7.53 -8.48
C THR A 630 4.18 8.73 -9.26
N PHE A 631 4.70 9.93 -9.00
CA PHE A 631 4.22 11.14 -9.66
C PHE A 631 4.14 11.01 -11.20
N GLY A 632 2.95 11.19 -11.78
CA GLY A 632 2.69 10.91 -13.20
C GLY A 632 1.58 11.75 -13.82
N ASN A 633 1.65 13.09 -13.79
CA ASN A 633 0.63 13.96 -14.37
C ASN A 633 0.91 14.42 -15.81
N TRP A 634 2.06 14.09 -16.38
CA TRP A 634 2.50 14.58 -17.70
C TRP A 634 1.49 14.29 -18.82
N PHE A 635 0.89 13.08 -18.82
CA PHE A 635 -0.04 12.67 -19.88
C PHE A 635 -1.32 13.51 -19.90
N SER A 636 -1.81 13.90 -18.72
CA SER A 636 -2.95 14.82 -18.60
C SER A 636 -2.59 16.26 -18.93
N MET A 637 -1.33 16.67 -18.71
CA MET A 637 -0.85 18.04 -18.96
C MET A 637 -0.47 18.29 -20.42
N VAL A 638 0.01 17.29 -21.16
CA VAL A 638 0.63 17.48 -22.47
C VAL A 638 -0.28 18.15 -23.49
N LYS A 639 -1.60 17.92 -23.46
CA LYS A 639 -2.59 18.54 -24.36
C LYS A 639 -2.60 20.08 -24.31
N TYR A 640 -2.12 20.68 -23.20
CA TYR A 640 -2.03 22.14 -23.04
C TYR A 640 -0.78 22.73 -23.70
N PHE A 641 0.22 21.93 -24.05
CA PHE A 641 1.50 22.40 -24.57
C PHE A 641 1.73 22.07 -26.06
N ILE A 642 1.19 20.93 -26.54
CA ILE A 642 1.30 20.54 -27.97
C ILE A 642 0.14 21.09 -28.82
N PRO A 643 0.29 21.21 -30.16
CA PRO A 643 -0.79 21.62 -31.04
C PRO A 643 -2.01 20.69 -31.01
N ARG A 644 -3.19 21.27 -31.34
CA ARG A 644 -4.45 20.49 -31.36
C ARG A 644 -4.42 19.33 -32.36
N TYR A 645 -3.70 19.48 -33.46
CA TYR A 645 -3.54 18.42 -34.46
C TYR A 645 -2.62 17.27 -34.00
N ALA A 646 -1.88 17.43 -32.90
CA ALA A 646 -0.99 16.39 -32.36
C ALA A 646 -1.67 15.52 -31.27
N TRP A 647 -2.92 15.80 -30.91
CA TRP A 647 -3.67 14.94 -29.99
C TRP A 647 -5.11 14.74 -30.47
N HIS A 648 -5.61 13.52 -30.24
CA HIS A 648 -6.92 13.08 -30.67
C HIS A 648 -7.62 12.35 -29.50
N GLU A 649 -8.93 12.24 -29.56
CA GLU A 649 -9.73 11.55 -28.56
C GLU A 649 -10.67 10.56 -29.24
N LEU A 650 -10.58 9.28 -28.83
CA LEU A 650 -11.53 8.23 -29.21
C LEU A 650 -12.70 8.25 -28.23
N LYS A 651 -13.91 8.46 -28.74
CA LYS A 651 -15.11 8.62 -27.94
C LYS A 651 -16.02 7.40 -27.97
N THR A 652 -16.08 6.69 -29.08
CA THR A 652 -17.01 5.58 -29.29
C THR A 652 -16.52 4.29 -28.64
N PRO A 653 -17.16 3.78 -27.56
CA PRO A 653 -16.78 2.52 -26.93
C PRO A 653 -17.37 1.31 -27.66
N TYR A 654 -16.62 0.20 -27.68
CA TYR A 654 -17.00 -1.08 -28.33
C TYR A 654 -16.97 -2.28 -27.37
N ARG A 655 -16.62 -2.08 -26.10
CA ARG A 655 -16.44 -3.15 -25.10
C ARG A 655 -17.75 -3.83 -24.75
N THR A 656 -18.83 -3.08 -24.65
CA THR A 656 -20.18 -3.55 -24.37
C THR A 656 -21.19 -2.98 -25.37
N LYS A 657 -22.31 -3.68 -25.53
CA LYS A 657 -23.47 -3.20 -26.28
C LYS A 657 -24.60 -2.72 -25.36
N ASP A 658 -24.39 -2.78 -24.06
CA ASP A 658 -25.33 -2.32 -23.05
C ASP A 658 -25.26 -0.79 -22.98
N GLU A 659 -26.30 -0.12 -23.42
CA GLU A 659 -26.38 1.34 -23.47
C GLU A 659 -26.43 1.97 -22.08
N ASP A 660 -27.05 1.31 -21.10
CA ASP A 660 -27.14 1.79 -19.72
C ASP A 660 -25.77 1.75 -19.05
N LEU A 661 -24.99 0.70 -19.30
CA LEU A 661 -23.64 0.56 -18.80
C LEU A 661 -22.69 1.60 -19.45
N LEU A 662 -22.83 1.86 -20.74
CA LEU A 662 -22.08 2.90 -21.44
C LEU A 662 -22.41 4.29 -20.88
N THR A 663 -23.69 4.56 -20.65
CA THR A 663 -24.15 5.82 -20.05
C THR A 663 -23.61 5.99 -18.63
N LEU A 664 -23.56 4.90 -17.84
CA LEU A 664 -22.93 4.96 -16.51
C LEU A 664 -21.46 5.36 -16.59
N TRP A 665 -20.69 4.75 -17.50
CA TRP A 665 -19.26 5.08 -17.66
C TRP A 665 -19.05 6.55 -18.05
N GLU A 666 -19.89 7.08 -18.94
CA GLU A 666 -19.83 8.48 -19.35
C GLU A 666 -20.16 9.42 -18.18
N LYS A 667 -21.26 9.13 -17.45
CA LYS A 667 -21.67 9.93 -16.29
C LYS A 667 -20.63 9.94 -15.18
N VAL A 668 -20.00 8.80 -14.91
CA VAL A 668 -18.89 8.73 -13.95
C VAL A 668 -17.70 9.53 -14.47
N ARG A 669 -17.32 9.36 -15.74
CA ARG A 669 -16.18 10.05 -16.35
C ARG A 669 -16.30 11.56 -16.28
N GLU A 670 -17.50 12.10 -16.52
CA GLU A 670 -17.75 13.55 -16.59
C GLU A 670 -18.33 14.14 -15.30
N LEU A 671 -18.52 13.32 -14.26
CA LEU A 671 -19.12 13.68 -12.96
C LEU A 671 -20.49 14.37 -13.14
N HIS A 672 -21.41 13.73 -13.88
CA HIS A 672 -22.76 14.25 -14.06
C HIS A 672 -23.54 14.30 -12.75
N GLU A 673 -24.33 15.35 -12.56
CA GLU A 673 -25.12 15.58 -11.33
C GLU A 673 -26.13 14.47 -11.03
N ASP A 674 -26.66 13.81 -12.06
CA ASP A 674 -27.65 12.74 -11.97
C ASP A 674 -27.04 11.33 -11.89
N LEU A 675 -25.74 11.21 -11.60
CA LEU A 675 -25.02 9.94 -11.50
C LEU A 675 -25.65 8.98 -10.47
N THR A 676 -25.98 9.49 -9.30
CA THR A 676 -26.61 8.69 -8.22
C THR A 676 -27.94 8.12 -8.66
N GLU A 677 -28.78 8.94 -9.31
CA GLU A 677 -30.09 8.52 -9.82
C GLU A 677 -29.96 7.42 -10.88
N HIS A 678 -29.00 7.57 -11.79
CA HIS A 678 -28.74 6.58 -12.83
C HIS A 678 -28.27 5.24 -12.25
N ILE A 679 -27.38 5.25 -11.25
CA ILE A 679 -26.93 4.03 -10.56
C ILE A 679 -28.09 3.28 -9.91
N VAL A 680 -29.01 4.01 -9.26
CA VAL A 680 -30.15 3.40 -8.57
C VAL A 680 -31.23 2.95 -9.56
N ALA A 681 -31.56 3.76 -10.56
CA ALA A 681 -32.60 3.45 -11.57
C ALA A 681 -32.27 2.19 -12.36
N ASN A 682 -31.00 1.98 -12.71
CA ASN A 682 -30.54 0.82 -13.47
C ASN A 682 -30.10 -0.36 -12.59
N ARG A 683 -30.36 -0.30 -11.27
CA ARG A 683 -30.09 -1.37 -10.30
C ARG A 683 -28.63 -1.80 -10.25
N TYR A 684 -27.69 -0.87 -10.48
CA TYR A 684 -26.26 -1.12 -10.29
C TYR A 684 -25.87 -1.13 -8.81
N ALA A 685 -26.62 -0.45 -7.94
CA ALA A 685 -26.36 -0.44 -6.49
C ALA A 685 -27.04 -1.65 -5.81
N SER A 686 -26.34 -2.26 -4.87
CA SER A 686 -26.82 -3.28 -3.96
C SER A 686 -26.31 -3.05 -2.55
N ASN A 687 -27.03 -3.49 -1.55
CA ASN A 687 -26.56 -3.49 -0.18
C ASN A 687 -25.47 -4.56 0.01
N LEU A 688 -24.62 -4.36 1.01
CA LEU A 688 -23.65 -5.37 1.45
C LEU A 688 -24.39 -6.51 2.16
N ASP A 689 -24.69 -7.59 1.41
CA ASP A 689 -25.41 -8.76 1.89
C ASP A 689 -24.82 -10.05 1.30
N GLN A 690 -25.47 -11.17 1.54
CA GLN A 690 -25.03 -12.50 1.06
C GLN A 690 -24.87 -12.61 -0.47
N SER A 691 -25.57 -11.78 -1.25
CA SER A 691 -25.50 -11.84 -2.71
C SER A 691 -24.12 -11.48 -3.26
N VAL A 692 -23.27 -10.87 -2.42
CA VAL A 692 -21.82 -10.71 -2.70
C VAL A 692 -21.20 -12.07 -3.05
N PHE A 693 -21.57 -13.11 -2.32
CA PHE A 693 -20.98 -14.45 -2.44
C PHE A 693 -21.69 -15.36 -3.45
N ASP A 694 -22.76 -14.90 -4.09
CA ASP A 694 -23.49 -15.69 -5.09
C ASP A 694 -22.86 -15.52 -6.47
N LYS A 695 -22.40 -16.61 -7.08
CA LYS A 695 -21.80 -16.58 -8.42
C LYS A 695 -22.86 -16.38 -9.50
N LYS A 696 -22.70 -15.38 -10.37
CA LYS A 696 -23.63 -15.05 -11.47
C LYS A 696 -23.16 -15.57 -12.84
N SER A 697 -21.85 -15.66 -13.06
CA SER A 697 -21.27 -16.14 -14.31
C SER A 697 -19.95 -16.87 -14.08
N GLU A 698 -19.49 -17.62 -15.10
CA GLU A 698 -18.20 -18.31 -15.03
C GLU A 698 -17.03 -17.31 -15.05
N ASP A 699 -17.09 -16.23 -15.85
CA ASP A 699 -16.12 -15.15 -15.89
C ASP A 699 -16.58 -13.99 -15.01
N GLU A 700 -16.69 -14.24 -13.69
CA GLU A 700 -17.05 -13.26 -12.68
C GLU A 700 -15.84 -12.92 -11.79
N ILE A 701 -15.72 -11.65 -11.41
CA ILE A 701 -14.73 -11.16 -10.48
C ILE A 701 -15.33 -10.23 -9.42
N ILE A 702 -14.82 -10.32 -8.21
CA ILE A 702 -15.11 -9.37 -7.15
C ILE A 702 -13.92 -8.41 -7.01
N LEU A 703 -14.19 -7.11 -7.05
CA LEU A 703 -13.20 -6.04 -6.95
C LEU A 703 -13.36 -5.27 -5.64
N CYS A 704 -12.28 -5.17 -4.87
CA CYS A 704 -12.24 -4.35 -3.65
C CYS A 704 -10.84 -3.74 -3.47
N LEU A 705 -10.68 -2.78 -2.53
CA LEU A 705 -9.39 -2.18 -2.22
C LEU A 705 -8.70 -2.85 -1.03
N ASN A 706 -9.46 -3.21 -0.01
CA ASN A 706 -8.93 -3.77 1.23
C ASN A 706 -8.70 -5.28 1.14
N TYR A 707 -7.74 -5.76 1.92
CA TYR A 707 -7.41 -7.19 2.05
C TYR A 707 -7.99 -7.82 3.31
N ASP A 708 -8.41 -7.03 4.28
CA ASP A 708 -8.87 -7.38 5.61
C ASP A 708 -10.36 -7.02 5.81
N GLY A 709 -10.95 -7.48 6.92
CA GLY A 709 -12.38 -7.35 7.19
C GLY A 709 -13.24 -8.41 6.49
N LEU A 710 -14.53 -8.47 6.84
CA LEU A 710 -15.48 -9.43 6.28
C LEU A 710 -15.48 -9.40 4.74
N TYR A 711 -15.54 -8.21 4.17
CA TYR A 711 -15.57 -7.99 2.72
C TYR A 711 -14.18 -7.69 2.13
N GLY A 712 -13.10 -8.05 2.83
CA GLY A 712 -11.74 -7.97 2.32
C GLY A 712 -11.38 -9.13 1.40
N ILE A 713 -10.45 -8.90 0.48
CA ILE A 713 -10.02 -9.87 -0.56
C ILE A 713 -9.69 -11.24 0.04
N ASN A 714 -8.97 -11.28 1.17
CA ASN A 714 -8.54 -12.53 1.78
C ASN A 714 -9.72 -13.35 2.30
N ASN A 715 -10.68 -12.73 2.98
CA ASN A 715 -11.88 -13.41 3.48
C ASN A 715 -12.81 -13.83 2.35
N ILE A 716 -13.06 -12.95 1.38
CA ILE A 716 -13.91 -13.26 0.22
C ILE A 716 -13.36 -14.47 -0.54
N ASN A 717 -12.07 -14.47 -0.85
CA ASN A 717 -11.45 -15.61 -1.55
C ASN A 717 -11.63 -16.91 -0.75
N ARG A 718 -11.43 -16.87 0.56
CA ARG A 718 -11.58 -18.04 1.43
C ARG A 718 -13.02 -18.52 1.53
N PHE A 719 -13.99 -17.61 1.63
CA PHE A 719 -15.41 -17.97 1.71
C PHE A 719 -15.94 -18.53 0.39
N LEU A 720 -15.55 -17.94 -0.75
CA LEU A 720 -15.94 -18.46 -2.06
C LEU A 720 -15.25 -19.78 -2.38
N GLN A 721 -14.00 -19.96 -1.99
CA GLN A 721 -13.30 -21.25 -2.11
C GLN A 721 -14.02 -22.36 -1.32
N GLN A 722 -14.63 -22.04 -0.17
CA GLN A 722 -15.40 -23.02 0.59
C GLN A 722 -16.65 -23.51 -0.17
N ASN A 723 -17.26 -22.67 -0.99
CA ASN A 723 -18.39 -23.05 -1.85
C ASN A 723 -18.00 -23.98 -3.01
N ASN A 724 -16.72 -24.09 -3.33
CA ASN A 724 -16.21 -25.06 -4.29
C ASN A 724 -16.32 -26.46 -3.69
N PRO A 725 -17.12 -27.39 -4.30
CA PRO A 725 -17.41 -28.71 -3.73
C PRO A 725 -16.23 -29.70 -3.79
N ASN A 726 -15.19 -29.37 -4.56
CA ASN A 726 -14.05 -30.24 -4.73
C ASN A 726 -13.23 -30.39 -3.42
N SER A 727 -12.57 -31.53 -3.27
CA SER A 727 -11.77 -31.83 -2.09
C SER A 727 -10.66 -30.81 -1.88
N GLU A 728 -10.49 -30.37 -0.64
CA GLU A 728 -9.42 -29.47 -0.25
C GLU A 728 -8.07 -30.19 -0.10
N ILE A 729 -7.02 -29.58 -0.60
CA ILE A 729 -5.63 -30.01 -0.40
C ILE A 729 -4.88 -28.89 0.30
N ARG A 730 -4.31 -29.20 1.46
CA ARG A 730 -3.54 -28.24 2.26
C ARG A 730 -2.06 -28.31 1.94
N TRP A 731 -1.48 -27.13 1.70
CA TRP A 731 -0.04 -26.93 1.52
C TRP A 731 0.43 -25.74 2.37
N GLY A 732 1.17 -26.04 3.42
CA GLY A 732 1.50 -25.06 4.46
C GLY A 732 0.24 -24.55 5.14
N LEU A 733 0.08 -23.23 5.12
CA LEU A 733 -1.08 -22.52 5.68
C LEU A 733 -2.24 -22.32 4.70
N TRP A 734 -2.06 -22.77 3.45
CA TRP A 734 -3.00 -22.51 2.36
C TRP A 734 -3.79 -23.75 1.99
N THR A 735 -5.01 -23.51 1.53
CA THR A 735 -5.88 -24.54 0.98
C THR A 735 -6.07 -24.28 -0.52
N TYR A 736 -6.02 -25.33 -1.32
CA TYR A 736 -6.24 -25.30 -2.76
C TYR A 736 -7.27 -26.35 -3.14
N LYS A 737 -8.12 -26.04 -4.13
CA LYS A 737 -9.11 -26.95 -4.67
C LYS A 737 -9.07 -26.94 -6.20
N VAL A 738 -9.34 -28.08 -6.81
CA VAL A 738 -9.55 -28.13 -8.26
C VAL A 738 -10.78 -27.27 -8.61
N GLY A 739 -10.69 -26.46 -9.67
CA GLY A 739 -11.71 -25.50 -10.08
C GLY A 739 -11.52 -24.10 -9.48
N ASP A 740 -10.55 -23.88 -8.57
CA ASP A 740 -10.28 -22.53 -8.08
C ASP A 740 -9.69 -21.64 -9.18
N PRO A 741 -10.22 -20.44 -9.39
CA PRO A 741 -9.60 -19.44 -10.27
C PRO A 741 -8.32 -18.91 -9.64
N ILE A 742 -7.31 -18.65 -10.47
CA ILE A 742 -6.03 -18.13 -10.03
C ILE A 742 -5.57 -16.92 -10.85
N LEU A 743 -4.72 -16.11 -10.21
CA LEU A 743 -3.87 -15.14 -10.90
C LEU A 743 -2.42 -15.41 -10.54
N PHE A 744 -1.57 -15.47 -11.56
CA PHE A 744 -0.14 -15.56 -11.34
C PHE A 744 0.39 -14.31 -10.65
N ASN A 745 1.35 -14.52 -9.78
CA ASN A 745 2.16 -13.49 -9.16
C ASN A 745 3.54 -13.48 -9.84
N GLU A 746 4.21 -12.33 -9.77
CA GLU A 746 5.57 -12.23 -10.29
C GLU A 746 6.47 -13.25 -9.57
N SER A 747 7.02 -14.19 -10.32
CA SER A 747 7.90 -15.23 -9.84
C SER A 747 9.16 -15.21 -10.68
N GLU A 748 10.32 -15.07 -10.06
CA GLU A 748 11.61 -15.09 -10.77
C GLU A 748 11.82 -16.41 -11.51
N ARG A 749 11.23 -17.51 -11.02
CA ARG A 749 11.33 -18.85 -11.60
C ARG A 749 10.81 -18.98 -13.03
N PHE A 750 9.70 -18.29 -13.32
CA PHE A 750 8.96 -18.46 -14.58
C PHE A 750 8.90 -17.21 -15.48
N ILE A 751 9.57 -16.11 -15.10
CA ILE A 751 9.64 -14.91 -15.92
C ILE A 751 10.55 -15.15 -17.15
N PRO A 752 10.18 -14.67 -18.36
CA PRO A 752 8.96 -13.95 -18.72
C PRO A 752 7.79 -14.85 -19.18
N LEU A 753 7.91 -16.16 -19.06
CA LEU A 753 6.93 -17.11 -19.59
C LEU A 753 5.57 -16.96 -18.89
N LEU A 754 5.56 -17.02 -17.57
CA LEU A 754 4.39 -16.76 -16.73
C LEU A 754 4.61 -15.41 -16.05
N TYR A 755 3.65 -14.50 -16.17
CA TYR A 755 3.77 -13.12 -15.75
C TYR A 755 2.65 -12.73 -14.78
N ASN A 756 2.87 -11.65 -14.04
CA ASN A 756 1.93 -11.14 -13.06
C ASN A 756 0.56 -10.86 -13.68
N ASN A 757 -0.51 -11.28 -13.00
CA ASN A 757 -1.92 -11.21 -13.42
C ASN A 757 -2.31 -12.09 -14.63
N LEU A 758 -1.51 -13.07 -15.04
CA LEU A 758 -1.97 -14.10 -15.98
C LEU A 758 -3.08 -14.92 -15.30
N LYS A 759 -4.25 -14.99 -15.94
CA LYS A 759 -5.40 -15.77 -15.47
C LYS A 759 -5.18 -17.28 -15.68
N GLY A 760 -5.72 -18.07 -14.78
CA GLY A 760 -5.78 -19.52 -14.92
C GLY A 760 -6.79 -20.15 -13.96
N THR A 761 -6.88 -21.47 -14.04
CA THR A 761 -7.74 -22.29 -13.18
C THR A 761 -6.98 -23.55 -12.77
N ILE A 762 -7.11 -23.97 -11.53
CA ILE A 762 -6.53 -25.24 -11.05
C ILE A 762 -7.36 -26.38 -11.65
N VAL A 763 -6.75 -27.21 -12.49
CA VAL A 763 -7.41 -28.39 -13.09
C VAL A 763 -6.94 -29.69 -12.46
N GLY A 764 -5.86 -29.68 -11.71
CA GLY A 764 -5.37 -30.82 -10.94
C GLY A 764 -4.37 -30.44 -9.85
N ILE A 765 -4.33 -31.23 -8.79
CA ILE A 765 -3.37 -31.12 -7.69
C ILE A 765 -2.94 -32.51 -7.26
N GLU A 766 -1.63 -32.77 -7.19
CA GLU A 766 -1.07 -34.05 -6.78
C GLU A 766 -0.07 -33.82 -5.62
N LYS A 767 -0.42 -34.26 -4.42
CA LYS A 767 0.50 -34.20 -3.27
C LYS A 767 1.39 -35.45 -3.29
N GLU A 768 2.62 -35.30 -3.79
CA GLU A 768 3.57 -36.41 -3.88
C GLU A 768 4.10 -36.81 -2.47
N SER A 769 4.34 -35.80 -1.61
CA SER A 769 4.82 -36.01 -0.24
C SER A 769 4.49 -34.78 0.64
N GLU A 770 4.88 -34.82 1.91
CA GLU A 770 4.81 -33.62 2.79
C GLU A 770 5.82 -32.52 2.40
N GLU A 771 6.78 -32.83 1.52
CA GLU A 771 7.83 -31.90 1.07
C GLU A 771 7.61 -31.42 -0.37
N LYS A 772 6.67 -32.01 -1.15
CA LYS A 772 6.49 -31.73 -2.57
C LYS A 772 5.05 -31.87 -3.03
N ILE A 773 4.55 -30.85 -3.72
CA ILE A 773 3.21 -30.79 -4.34
C ILE A 773 3.33 -30.42 -5.81
N TRP A 774 2.47 -30.98 -6.65
CA TRP A 774 2.33 -30.63 -8.05
C TRP A 774 1.02 -29.89 -8.28
N PHE A 775 1.09 -28.83 -9.07
CA PHE A 775 -0.08 -28.12 -9.58
C PHE A 775 -0.21 -28.32 -11.08
N ILE A 776 -1.43 -28.59 -11.51
CA ILE A 776 -1.83 -28.67 -12.93
C ILE A 776 -2.80 -27.52 -13.17
N LEU A 777 -2.43 -26.60 -14.04
CA LEU A 777 -3.15 -25.34 -14.25
C LEU A 777 -3.51 -25.18 -15.72
N GLU A 778 -4.76 -24.82 -16.01
CA GLU A 778 -5.15 -24.27 -17.30
C GLU A 778 -4.94 -22.76 -17.28
N ILE A 779 -4.21 -22.20 -18.24
CA ILE A 779 -3.83 -20.78 -18.27
C ILE A 779 -4.34 -20.10 -19.55
N ASP A 780 -4.71 -18.82 -19.46
CA ASP A 780 -5.18 -17.99 -20.57
C ASP A 780 -4.04 -17.53 -21.50
N LYS A 781 -3.17 -18.47 -21.86
CA LYS A 781 -2.05 -18.24 -22.77
C LYS A 781 -1.76 -19.52 -23.53
N VAL A 782 -1.49 -19.39 -24.83
CA VAL A 782 -1.03 -20.51 -25.65
C VAL A 782 0.50 -20.60 -25.54
N LEU A 783 1.00 -21.76 -25.15
CA LEU A 783 2.42 -22.09 -25.05
C LEU A 783 2.76 -23.26 -26.00
N THR A 784 3.99 -23.25 -26.48
CA THR A 784 4.59 -24.33 -27.27
C THR A 784 5.71 -25.01 -26.49
N GLU A 785 6.14 -26.19 -26.93
CA GLU A 785 7.30 -26.89 -26.36
C GLU A 785 8.58 -26.01 -26.37
N LEU A 786 8.73 -25.15 -27.38
CA LEU A 786 9.87 -24.24 -27.46
C LEU A 786 9.83 -23.15 -26.37
N ASP A 787 8.64 -22.67 -25.99
CA ASP A 787 8.50 -21.65 -24.98
C ASP A 787 8.91 -22.16 -23.60
N ILE A 788 8.64 -23.43 -23.28
CA ILE A 788 8.89 -24.03 -21.96
C ILE A 788 10.26 -24.68 -21.82
N MET A 789 11.04 -24.80 -22.89
CA MET A 789 12.28 -25.57 -22.94
C MET A 789 13.31 -25.22 -21.87
N ASN A 790 13.30 -23.98 -21.36
CA ASN A 790 14.23 -23.50 -20.32
C ASN A 790 13.60 -23.40 -18.92
N TYR A 791 12.41 -23.98 -18.72
CA TYR A 791 11.67 -23.88 -17.48
C TYR A 791 11.30 -25.26 -16.93
N ASP A 792 11.19 -25.38 -15.60
CA ASP A 792 10.72 -26.60 -14.95
C ASP A 792 9.17 -26.70 -15.03
N ILE A 793 8.66 -26.73 -16.24
CA ILE A 793 7.24 -26.82 -16.59
C ILE A 793 7.05 -27.94 -17.59
N GLU A 794 6.02 -28.77 -17.37
CA GLU A 794 5.55 -29.77 -18.29
C GLU A 794 4.30 -29.25 -19.00
N LEU A 795 4.23 -29.33 -20.31
CA LEU A 795 3.05 -28.99 -21.12
C LEU A 795 2.18 -30.24 -21.29
N LEU A 796 0.91 -30.13 -20.96
CA LEU A 796 -0.06 -31.21 -21.09
C LEU A 796 -1.08 -30.90 -22.23
N ASP A 797 -1.86 -31.89 -22.60
CA ASP A 797 -2.91 -31.71 -23.61
C ASP A 797 -3.89 -30.61 -23.22
N PRO A 798 -4.22 -29.68 -24.12
CA PRO A 798 -5.11 -28.58 -23.82
C PRO A 798 -6.54 -29.07 -23.59
N ILE A 799 -7.21 -28.57 -22.55
CA ILE A 799 -8.62 -28.85 -22.23
C ILE A 799 -9.52 -27.91 -23.03
N THR A 800 -9.16 -26.63 -23.06
CA THR A 800 -9.95 -25.59 -23.77
C THR A 800 -9.15 -25.04 -24.96
N PRO A 801 -9.75 -24.92 -26.16
CA PRO A 801 -9.08 -24.30 -27.30
C PRO A 801 -8.61 -22.88 -26.99
N GLY A 802 -7.36 -22.57 -27.37
CA GLY A 802 -6.76 -21.26 -27.16
C GLY A 802 -6.14 -21.06 -25.75
N LYS A 803 -6.08 -22.12 -24.93
CA LYS A 803 -5.42 -22.15 -23.64
C LYS A 803 -4.38 -23.26 -23.58
N SER A 804 -3.46 -23.20 -22.63
CA SER A 804 -2.50 -24.26 -22.36
C SER A 804 -2.70 -24.86 -20.97
N VAL A 805 -2.42 -26.15 -20.84
CA VAL A 805 -2.37 -26.82 -19.54
C VAL A 805 -0.92 -27.07 -19.18
N ILE A 806 -0.50 -26.56 -18.01
CA ILE A 806 0.87 -26.67 -17.51
C ILE A 806 0.91 -27.41 -16.20
N LYS A 807 1.97 -28.17 -15.96
CA LYS A 807 2.25 -28.86 -14.71
C LYS A 807 3.61 -28.43 -14.17
N PHE A 808 3.68 -28.08 -12.88
CA PHE A 808 4.93 -27.80 -12.19
C PHE A 808 4.83 -28.17 -10.70
N TYR A 809 5.97 -28.31 -10.04
CA TYR A 809 6.03 -28.66 -8.62
C TYR A 809 6.38 -27.45 -7.75
N VAL A 810 6.01 -27.57 -6.47
CA VAL A 810 6.41 -26.64 -5.40
C VAL A 810 6.95 -27.45 -4.23
N LEU A 811 8.11 -27.04 -3.68
CA LEU A 811 8.74 -27.65 -2.52
C LEU A 811 8.36 -26.92 -1.24
N LYS A 812 8.40 -27.62 -0.12
CA LYS A 812 8.16 -27.04 1.19
C LYS A 812 9.34 -26.19 1.63
N LYS A 813 9.05 -24.97 2.12
CA LYS A 813 10.07 -24.10 2.71
C LYS A 813 10.71 -24.76 3.95
N LYS A 814 12.04 -24.72 4.04
CA LYS A 814 12.81 -25.18 5.18
C LYS A 814 12.75 -24.20 6.34
N ASN A 815 13.29 -24.58 7.50
CA ASN A 815 13.19 -23.86 8.76
C ASN A 815 13.66 -22.38 8.64
N SER A 816 12.88 -21.45 9.20
CA SER A 816 13.13 -20.00 9.24
C SER A 816 14.28 -19.57 10.17
N ASP A 817 14.92 -20.49 10.92
CA ASP A 817 16.01 -20.16 11.85
C ASP A 817 17.31 -19.80 11.15
N ASN A 818 17.51 -20.30 9.93
CA ASN A 818 18.72 -20.13 9.16
C ASN A 818 18.63 -18.91 8.22
N ASP A 819 19.81 -18.39 7.89
CA ASP A 819 20.00 -17.26 6.97
C ASP A 819 20.08 -17.73 5.49
N GLU A 820 19.71 -18.98 5.24
CA GLU A 820 19.71 -19.53 3.90
C GLU A 820 18.64 -18.85 3.05
N THR A 821 19.10 -18.07 2.10
CA THR A 821 18.29 -17.60 0.98
C THR A 821 18.08 -18.79 0.05
N ASP A 822 16.90 -19.38 0.10
CA ASP A 822 16.45 -20.31 -0.92
C ASP A 822 16.16 -19.49 -2.19
N PHE A 823 17.18 -19.37 -3.06
CA PHE A 823 17.08 -18.65 -4.34
C PHE A 823 16.46 -19.49 -5.46
N SER A 824 16.09 -20.73 -5.18
CA SER A 824 15.59 -21.64 -6.23
C SER A 824 14.21 -21.21 -6.78
N GLY A 825 13.46 -20.40 -6.03
CA GLY A 825 12.10 -19.96 -6.42
C GLY A 825 11.07 -21.10 -6.49
N ASP A 826 11.48 -22.35 -6.24
CA ASP A 826 10.65 -23.55 -6.30
C ASP A 826 9.88 -23.84 -5.00
N THR A 827 10.12 -23.06 -3.96
CA THR A 827 9.41 -23.14 -2.66
C THR A 827 8.20 -22.21 -2.57
N ASP A 828 8.04 -21.29 -3.50
CA ASP A 828 6.92 -20.33 -3.52
C ASP A 828 5.85 -20.78 -4.52
N VAL A 829 4.59 -20.74 -4.11
CA VAL A 829 3.47 -20.93 -5.03
C VAL A 829 3.33 -19.67 -5.89
N PRO A 830 3.52 -19.74 -7.22
CA PRO A 830 3.63 -18.56 -8.07
C PRO A 830 2.29 -17.93 -8.45
N PHE A 831 1.22 -18.26 -7.74
CA PHE A 831 -0.12 -17.74 -8.00
C PHE A 831 -0.91 -17.55 -6.69
N GLN A 832 -1.98 -16.81 -6.79
CA GLN A 832 -2.98 -16.64 -5.73
C GLN A 832 -4.35 -17.10 -6.18
N ILE A 833 -5.19 -17.52 -5.25
CA ILE A 833 -6.62 -17.74 -5.49
C ILE A 833 -7.26 -16.38 -5.82
N ALA A 834 -8.15 -16.34 -6.81
CA ALA A 834 -8.59 -15.11 -7.44
C ALA A 834 -10.11 -15.04 -7.71
N TYR A 835 -10.93 -15.41 -6.72
CA TYR A 835 -12.36 -15.07 -6.73
C TYR A 835 -12.57 -13.56 -6.52
N ALA A 836 -11.73 -12.95 -5.69
CA ALA A 836 -11.65 -11.51 -5.47
C ALA A 836 -10.23 -11.01 -5.63
N VAL A 837 -10.07 -9.80 -6.20
CA VAL A 837 -8.78 -9.14 -6.41
C VAL A 837 -8.87 -7.65 -6.14
N SER A 838 -7.72 -6.99 -5.97
CA SER A 838 -7.73 -5.53 -5.86
C SER A 838 -8.05 -4.87 -7.21
N ILE A 839 -8.72 -3.71 -7.15
CA ILE A 839 -9.06 -2.92 -8.34
C ILE A 839 -7.79 -2.64 -9.17
N HIS A 840 -6.66 -2.37 -8.51
CA HIS A 840 -5.37 -2.16 -9.17
C HIS A 840 -4.89 -3.38 -9.97
N LYS A 841 -5.13 -4.60 -9.45
CA LYS A 841 -4.76 -5.83 -10.15
C LYS A 841 -5.66 -6.16 -11.34
N ALA A 842 -6.91 -5.71 -11.30
CA ALA A 842 -7.85 -5.89 -12.40
C ALA A 842 -7.59 -4.96 -13.59
N GLN A 843 -6.65 -4.00 -13.45
CA GLN A 843 -6.32 -3.07 -14.53
C GLN A 843 -5.75 -3.84 -15.74
N GLY A 844 -6.23 -3.49 -16.95
CA GLY A 844 -5.90 -4.21 -18.17
C GLY A 844 -6.68 -5.53 -18.37
N LEU A 845 -7.40 -6.02 -17.36
CA LEU A 845 -8.25 -7.23 -17.45
C LEU A 845 -9.71 -6.85 -17.71
N GLU A 846 -10.50 -7.80 -18.20
CA GLU A 846 -11.93 -7.65 -18.51
C GLU A 846 -12.66 -8.91 -18.08
N TYR A 847 -13.93 -8.75 -17.64
CA TYR A 847 -14.76 -9.82 -17.13
C TYR A 847 -16.22 -9.66 -17.61
N ASP A 848 -16.94 -10.77 -17.76
CA ASP A 848 -18.36 -10.72 -18.14
C ASP A 848 -19.20 -10.13 -17.00
N SER A 849 -18.93 -10.50 -15.75
CA SER A 849 -19.59 -10.00 -14.55
C SER A 849 -18.59 -9.41 -13.57
N VAL A 850 -18.89 -8.21 -13.05
CA VAL A 850 -18.06 -7.51 -12.06
C VAL A 850 -18.90 -7.09 -10.86
N LYS A 851 -18.44 -7.45 -9.68
CA LYS A 851 -18.94 -6.97 -8.40
C LYS A 851 -17.89 -6.03 -7.80
N VAL A 852 -18.28 -4.80 -7.49
CA VAL A 852 -17.41 -3.82 -6.83
C VAL A 852 -17.86 -3.66 -5.39
N ILE A 853 -16.97 -3.91 -4.43
CA ILE A 853 -17.29 -3.79 -3.01
C ILE A 853 -16.64 -2.54 -2.45
N ILE A 854 -17.45 -1.67 -1.84
CA ILE A 854 -17.02 -0.44 -1.20
C ILE A 854 -17.62 -0.38 0.20
N THR A 855 -16.79 -0.60 1.21
CA THR A 855 -17.18 -0.50 2.62
C THR A 855 -16.91 0.89 3.17
N GLU A 856 -17.51 1.26 4.30
CA GLU A 856 -17.25 2.55 4.97
C GLU A 856 -15.77 2.73 5.34
N GLU A 857 -15.05 1.65 5.61
CA GLU A 857 -13.63 1.68 5.98
C GLU A 857 -12.72 2.21 4.87
N ILE A 858 -13.16 2.08 3.62
CA ILE A 858 -12.36 2.44 2.44
C ILE A 858 -12.99 3.55 1.60
N ASP A 859 -14.11 4.12 2.02
CA ASP A 859 -14.85 5.12 1.25
C ASP A 859 -13.97 6.32 0.87
N SER A 860 -13.15 6.82 1.79
CA SER A 860 -12.22 7.92 1.57
C SER A 860 -11.05 7.59 0.63
N MET A 861 -10.82 6.31 0.36
CA MET A 861 -9.75 5.83 -0.53
C MET A 861 -10.24 5.62 -1.97
N ILE A 862 -11.56 5.59 -2.18
CA ILE A 862 -12.16 5.42 -3.52
C ILE A 862 -12.13 6.77 -4.23
N THR A 863 -11.07 6.99 -4.99
CA THR A 863 -11.00 8.16 -5.88
C THR A 863 -11.84 7.95 -7.14
N HIS A 864 -12.15 9.03 -7.84
CA HIS A 864 -12.82 9.00 -9.12
C HIS A 864 -12.18 7.99 -10.12
N ASN A 865 -10.86 8.03 -10.25
CA ASN A 865 -10.11 7.17 -11.17
C ASN A 865 -10.15 5.69 -10.76
N ILE A 866 -10.13 5.38 -9.45
CA ILE A 866 -10.26 4.03 -8.92
C ILE A 866 -11.65 3.48 -9.22
N PHE A 867 -12.69 4.27 -8.97
CA PHE A 867 -14.07 3.86 -9.21
C PHE A 867 -14.34 3.64 -10.71
N TYR A 868 -13.93 4.61 -11.55
CA TYR A 868 -14.05 4.47 -13.00
C TYR A 868 -13.32 3.23 -13.53
N THR A 869 -12.10 2.99 -13.05
CA THR A 869 -11.35 1.79 -13.42
C THR A 869 -12.10 0.51 -13.05
N ALA A 870 -12.70 0.44 -11.85
CA ALA A 870 -13.41 -0.74 -11.38
C ALA A 870 -14.65 -1.04 -12.25
N ILE A 871 -15.52 -0.07 -12.48
CA ILE A 871 -16.77 -0.27 -13.22
C ILE A 871 -16.54 -0.58 -14.70
N THR A 872 -15.46 -0.06 -15.28
CA THR A 872 -15.10 -0.31 -16.69
C THR A 872 -14.45 -1.67 -16.93
N ARG A 873 -14.31 -2.51 -15.91
CA ARG A 873 -13.85 -3.92 -16.09
C ARG A 873 -14.99 -4.83 -16.57
N SER A 874 -16.24 -4.45 -16.35
CA SER A 874 -17.42 -5.21 -16.76
C SER A 874 -17.66 -5.14 -18.28
N LYS A 875 -18.11 -6.26 -18.85
CA LYS A 875 -18.61 -6.34 -20.23
C LYS A 875 -20.14 -6.41 -20.30
N ARG A 876 -20.79 -7.02 -19.28
CA ARG A 876 -22.25 -7.27 -19.28
C ARG A 876 -22.87 -6.88 -17.95
N ASP A 877 -22.47 -7.55 -16.87
CA ASP A 877 -23.10 -7.41 -15.57
C ASP A 877 -22.23 -6.62 -14.60
N LEU A 878 -22.78 -5.58 -14.00
CA LEU A 878 -22.14 -4.78 -12.96
C LEU A 878 -23.03 -4.72 -11.73
N THR A 879 -22.46 -4.95 -10.55
CA THR A 879 -23.12 -4.70 -9.27
C THR A 879 -22.15 -4.00 -8.34
N ILE A 880 -22.58 -2.87 -7.75
CA ILE A 880 -21.80 -2.09 -6.79
C ILE A 880 -22.43 -2.30 -5.42
N TYR A 881 -21.67 -2.89 -4.50
CA TYR A 881 -22.08 -3.19 -3.14
C TYR A 881 -21.59 -2.10 -2.18
N TRP A 882 -22.50 -1.33 -1.66
CA TRP A 882 -22.26 -0.25 -0.68
C TRP A 882 -23.51 0.10 0.12
N SER A 883 -23.35 0.85 1.22
CA SER A 883 -24.50 1.46 1.88
C SER A 883 -24.91 2.76 1.17
N PRO A 884 -26.15 3.25 1.32
CA PRO A 884 -26.56 4.55 0.77
C PRO A 884 -25.68 5.70 1.27
N GLU A 885 -25.24 5.65 2.51
CA GLU A 885 -24.35 6.64 3.14
C GLU A 885 -22.97 6.62 2.47
N THR A 886 -22.39 5.42 2.29
CA THR A 886 -21.12 5.24 1.60
C THR A 886 -21.23 5.69 0.15
N GLN A 887 -22.30 5.36 -0.56
CA GLN A 887 -22.56 5.82 -1.92
C GLN A 887 -22.52 7.35 -2.01
N GLN A 888 -23.28 8.02 -1.15
CA GLN A 888 -23.36 9.48 -1.15
C GLN A 888 -22.00 10.10 -0.84
N LYS A 889 -21.28 9.59 0.14
CA LYS A 889 -19.96 10.09 0.55
C LYS A 889 -18.93 9.90 -0.55
N VAL A 890 -18.85 8.72 -1.16
CA VAL A 890 -17.90 8.41 -2.24
C VAL A 890 -18.15 9.28 -3.45
N ILE A 891 -19.41 9.39 -3.91
CA ILE A 891 -19.74 10.19 -5.10
C ILE A 891 -19.51 11.69 -4.85
N SER A 892 -19.85 12.22 -3.66
CA SER A 892 -19.62 13.62 -3.33
C SER A 892 -18.14 13.99 -3.23
N ASN A 893 -17.28 13.04 -2.96
CA ASN A 893 -15.83 13.24 -2.85
C ASN A 893 -15.09 13.08 -4.19
N PHE A 894 -15.77 12.69 -5.27
CA PHE A 894 -15.12 12.56 -6.56
C PHE A 894 -14.60 13.91 -7.06
N GLN A 895 -13.34 13.92 -7.42
CA GLN A 895 -12.67 15.06 -8.01
C GLN A 895 -11.85 14.62 -9.23
N ILE A 896 -11.92 15.39 -10.31
CA ILE A 896 -11.03 15.21 -11.45
C ILE A 896 -9.73 15.97 -11.14
N ALA A 897 -8.59 15.33 -11.33
CA ALA A 897 -7.29 15.96 -11.09
C ALA A 897 -7.14 17.26 -11.88
N ASP A 898 -6.73 18.35 -11.22
CA ASP A 898 -6.59 19.68 -11.85
C ASP A 898 -5.27 19.81 -12.63
N ALA A 899 -5.14 19.04 -13.69
CA ALA A 899 -4.01 19.13 -14.61
C ALA A 899 -3.87 20.53 -15.25
N LYS A 900 -4.96 21.30 -15.33
CA LYS A 900 -4.96 22.66 -15.88
C LYS A 900 -4.34 23.66 -14.90
N GLY A 901 -4.59 23.51 -13.61
CA GLY A 901 -3.96 24.33 -12.57
C GLY A 901 -2.45 24.17 -12.59
N ASP A 902 -1.96 22.93 -12.53
CA ASP A 902 -0.53 22.62 -12.64
C ASP A 902 0.06 23.14 -13.96
N ALA A 903 -0.61 22.92 -15.10
CA ALA A 903 -0.17 23.41 -16.41
C ALA A 903 -0.05 24.95 -16.44
N THR A 904 -0.96 25.67 -15.77
CA THR A 904 -0.94 27.14 -15.72
C THR A 904 0.27 27.64 -14.93
N VAL A 905 0.54 27.07 -13.77
CA VAL A 905 1.70 27.44 -12.94
C VAL A 905 3.01 27.07 -13.64
N PHE A 906 3.05 25.88 -14.25
CA PHE A 906 4.19 25.39 -15.00
C PHE A 906 4.53 26.27 -16.21
N ALA A 907 3.52 26.67 -16.99
CA ALA A 907 3.69 27.59 -18.13
C ALA A 907 4.24 28.95 -17.70
N ALA A 908 3.74 29.49 -16.58
CA ALA A 908 4.23 30.76 -16.04
C ALA A 908 5.69 30.66 -15.57
N GLN A 909 6.09 29.53 -14.96
CA GLN A 909 7.43 29.31 -14.45
C GLN A 909 8.47 29.04 -15.54
N THR A 910 8.10 28.22 -16.54
CA THR A 910 9.03 27.78 -17.62
C THR A 910 8.98 28.67 -18.85
N HIS A 911 8.08 29.66 -18.88
CA HIS A 911 7.80 30.50 -20.05
C HIS A 911 7.33 29.73 -21.30
N MET A 912 6.94 28.45 -21.14
CA MET A 912 6.34 27.68 -22.22
C MET A 912 4.93 28.21 -22.55
N LYS A 913 4.62 28.31 -23.84
CA LYS A 913 3.33 28.82 -24.28
C LYS A 913 2.21 27.82 -24.05
N MET A 914 1.37 28.09 -23.08
CA MET A 914 0.15 27.32 -22.85
C MET A 914 -0.91 27.65 -23.92
N ARG A 915 -1.57 26.60 -24.44
CA ARG A 915 -2.63 26.74 -25.44
C ARG A 915 -4.00 26.72 -24.76
N LYS A 916 -4.91 27.59 -25.24
CA LYS A 916 -6.31 27.55 -24.80
C LYS A 916 -7.00 26.36 -25.48
N ILE A 917 -7.46 25.40 -24.69
CA ILE A 917 -8.37 24.37 -25.17
C ILE A 917 -9.77 24.98 -25.12
N LYS A 918 -10.45 25.10 -26.27
CA LYS A 918 -11.88 25.37 -26.28
C LYS A 918 -12.58 24.08 -25.90
N ASN A 919 -13.33 24.10 -24.81
CA ASN A 919 -14.22 23.03 -24.42
C ASN A 919 -15.21 22.68 -25.52
#